data_34d762b18ea407ea5811f6a8bd543840
#
_entry.id   34d762b18ea407ea5811f6a8bd543840
#
_cell.length_a   1.000
_cell.length_b   1.000
_cell.length_c   1.000
_cell.angle_alpha   90.00
_cell.angle_beta   90.00
_cell.angle_gamma   90.00
#
_symmetry.space_group_name_H-M   'P 1'
#
loop_
_entity.id
_entity.type
_entity.pdbx_description
1 polymer ?
#
loop_
_entity_poly.entity_id
_entity_poly.type
_entity_poly.pdbx_seq_one_letter_code
_entity_poly.pdbx_strand_id
1 'polypeptide(L)'
;MDCWQHSRPIDAEAIKKTPSFTTLPIRINEQVDVADSATRRALRDWDHCLHDGLADKALISISELGNLGAFAYPEVPPERLAILTYLTDLGMLHDDGYEAMDMDQARAEHRDFGALFDPDGQPLSSRRSTRAPKLKKLVSQILLEAIRIDRDLGMYMFDMYNKGWLSAAGGKEGKAPQFNSLEEYQAYRRDDFGIRAFWPMVEFGMAMRLSDEDKKLIEPVMEPIDKAIIWTNDYWSFDREYHESVTSGSRFTNVVEVVRRTENISIDEAKAKVRQLLVDLEQQYLERKSQFFAQNPSLPFHVRKWVEVAGITVAGTHYWASCAPRHHTWRNHSMNVKDPNKSNAHRGYSTETDMPNNPSCSNPSSEDAKLTPARLNPEINAQEFMNLNAQLALDKNDIEQFLRAVLALLSKVVKHCESLFSGRGHEEAKLPQSDEATKRVVSFEACSEETQEAEGLWYKPTDTALQAPIQYICSMPSKGVRSRMIEALNYWLEVDEASLNKIGQLVDILHNASLILDDIEDNSPKRRGKPATHTIFGHSQAINSANFMFVQAVQVARQFRNPNAVEILLEELENLYLGQSWDLCWKYKLKCPSPSEYLNMVDNKTGGLFRLLLRLMQAEGKSTAHDEVNMNGLTILFGRFFQIRDDYMNLRSGLYIEQKGFCEDLDEGKFSYPIVHCAANHAGFRDLIDGVFRQRPTAITTSGMQPLALEVKQHIVEYLDTTGTFQHCREYLLQLERSIICEIDRIEKVTNEANPMLRLLLEKLSVKDD
;
A
#
# COMPACT_ATOMS: atom_id res chain seq x y z
N MET A 1 37.53 -10.43 -26.07
CA MET A 1 37.13 -11.14 -24.86
C MET A 1 35.64 -11.36 -24.97
N ASP A 2 35.23 -12.61 -24.80
CA ASP A 2 33.81 -12.97 -24.87
C ASP A 2 33.09 -12.22 -23.74
N CYS A 3 32.16 -11.32 -24.09
CA CYS A 3 31.46 -10.51 -23.12
C CYS A 3 30.29 -11.26 -22.44
N TRP A 4 30.09 -12.53 -22.80
CA TRP A 4 29.01 -13.39 -22.35
C TRP A 4 29.48 -14.28 -21.20
N GLN A 5 28.85 -14.13 -20.02
CA GLN A 5 29.28 -14.81 -18.79
C GLN A 5 28.30 -15.91 -18.34
N HIS A 6 27.01 -15.75 -18.66
CA HIS A 6 25.96 -16.64 -18.16
C HIS A 6 25.17 -17.33 -19.25
N SER A 7 25.47 -17.06 -20.54
CA SER A 7 24.71 -17.60 -21.64
C SER A 7 25.61 -18.31 -22.69
N ARG A 8 25.05 -19.32 -23.32
CA ARG A 8 25.63 -20.02 -24.48
C ARG A 8 24.76 -19.79 -25.72
N PRO A 9 25.36 -19.80 -26.93
CA PRO A 9 24.60 -19.74 -28.16
C PRO A 9 23.81 -21.05 -28.38
N ILE A 10 22.69 -20.93 -29.10
CA ILE A 10 21.94 -22.10 -29.60
C ILE A 10 22.56 -22.56 -30.90
N ASP A 11 22.64 -23.89 -31.04
CA ASP A 11 23.19 -24.54 -32.27
C ASP A 11 22.33 -24.18 -33.49
N ALA A 12 23.00 -23.82 -34.58
CA ALA A 12 22.35 -23.45 -35.83
C ALA A 12 21.46 -24.56 -36.41
N GLU A 13 21.85 -25.85 -36.24
CA GLU A 13 21.03 -26.99 -36.71
C GLU A 13 19.79 -27.19 -35.83
N ALA A 14 19.85 -26.83 -34.54
CA ALA A 14 18.68 -26.82 -33.66
C ALA A 14 17.69 -25.73 -34.09
N ILE A 15 18.18 -24.53 -34.41
CA ILE A 15 17.33 -23.40 -34.87
C ILE A 15 16.58 -23.77 -36.14
N LYS A 16 17.25 -24.39 -37.13
CA LYS A 16 16.62 -24.79 -38.41
C LYS A 16 15.47 -25.79 -38.26
N LYS A 17 15.40 -26.51 -37.15
CA LYS A 17 14.33 -27.47 -36.85
C LYS A 17 13.08 -26.81 -36.29
N THR A 18 13.10 -25.51 -36.02
CA THR A 18 11.98 -24.74 -35.44
C THR A 18 11.37 -23.81 -36.49
N PRO A 19 10.13 -23.34 -36.30
CA PRO A 19 9.52 -22.34 -37.16
C PRO A 19 10.04 -20.90 -36.89
N SER A 20 11.01 -20.75 -36.01
CA SER A 20 11.61 -19.43 -35.70
C SER A 20 12.23 -18.81 -36.97
N PHE A 21 12.06 -17.50 -37.11
CA PHE A 21 12.56 -16.72 -38.21
C PHE A 21 13.36 -15.48 -37.80
N THR A 22 13.73 -15.38 -36.50
CA THR A 22 14.59 -14.30 -36.04
C THR A 22 15.94 -14.29 -36.73
N THR A 23 16.42 -13.12 -37.08
CA THR A 23 17.72 -12.88 -37.69
C THR A 23 18.81 -12.53 -36.69
N LEU A 24 18.41 -12.30 -35.43
CA LEU A 24 19.31 -11.98 -34.34
C LEU A 24 19.94 -13.23 -33.73
N PRO A 25 21.14 -13.12 -33.12
CA PRO A 25 21.79 -14.25 -32.47
C PRO A 25 21.01 -14.76 -31.28
N ILE A 26 20.70 -16.05 -31.22
CA ILE A 26 19.94 -16.67 -30.14
C ILE A 26 20.91 -17.22 -29.10
N ARG A 27 20.69 -16.82 -27.85
CA ARG A 27 21.43 -17.33 -26.69
C ARG A 27 20.47 -17.78 -25.61
N ILE A 28 20.87 -18.73 -24.78
CA ILE A 28 20.12 -19.21 -23.63
C ILE A 28 21.02 -19.15 -22.39
N ASN A 29 20.44 -18.76 -21.24
CA ASN A 29 21.13 -18.85 -19.96
C ASN A 29 21.52 -20.30 -19.65
N GLU A 30 22.73 -20.52 -19.16
CA GLU A 30 23.24 -21.90 -18.87
C GLU A 30 22.51 -22.54 -17.68
N GLN A 31 21.85 -21.73 -16.83
CA GLN A 31 21.13 -22.14 -15.61
C GLN A 31 19.62 -22.40 -15.90
N VAL A 32 19.31 -23.16 -16.92
CA VAL A 32 17.92 -23.49 -17.32
C VAL A 32 17.18 -24.19 -16.17
N ASP A 33 17.86 -25.05 -15.42
CA ASP A 33 17.26 -25.77 -14.27
C ASP A 33 16.79 -24.82 -13.16
N VAL A 34 17.49 -23.70 -12.97
CA VAL A 34 17.08 -22.63 -12.01
C VAL A 34 15.79 -21.97 -12.49
N ALA A 35 15.71 -21.62 -13.78
CA ALA A 35 14.51 -21.06 -14.37
C ALA A 35 13.32 -22.04 -14.26
N ASP A 36 13.53 -23.33 -14.58
CA ASP A 36 12.50 -24.36 -14.45
C ASP A 36 12.02 -24.55 -13.01
N SER A 37 12.93 -24.50 -12.05
CA SER A 37 12.60 -24.60 -10.63
C SER A 37 11.78 -23.40 -10.17
N ALA A 38 12.10 -22.19 -10.65
CA ALA A 38 11.36 -20.97 -10.37
C ALA A 38 9.93 -21.03 -10.95
N THR A 39 9.77 -21.51 -12.18
CA THR A 39 8.45 -21.73 -12.80
C THR A 39 7.59 -22.70 -11.98
N ARG A 40 8.15 -23.86 -11.59
CA ARG A 40 7.45 -24.84 -10.77
C ARG A 40 7.08 -24.27 -9.39
N ARG A 41 7.93 -23.40 -8.84
CA ARG A 41 7.63 -22.66 -7.60
C ARG A 41 6.47 -21.69 -7.81
N ALA A 42 6.45 -20.90 -8.87
CA ALA A 42 5.38 -19.95 -9.16
C ALA A 42 4.02 -20.67 -9.27
N LEU A 43 3.96 -21.81 -9.96
CA LEU A 43 2.75 -22.62 -10.08
C LEU A 43 2.27 -23.16 -8.73
N ARG A 44 3.15 -23.71 -7.92
CA ARG A 44 2.79 -24.22 -6.59
C ARG A 44 2.30 -23.11 -5.65
N ASP A 45 2.99 -21.97 -5.64
CA ASP A 45 2.65 -20.85 -4.77
C ASP A 45 1.32 -20.23 -5.20
N TRP A 46 1.05 -20.15 -6.50
CA TRP A 46 -0.22 -19.72 -7.06
C TRP A 46 -1.35 -20.65 -6.63
N ASP A 47 -1.21 -21.96 -6.87
CA ASP A 47 -2.23 -22.95 -6.50
C ASP A 47 -2.51 -22.91 -5.00
N HIS A 48 -1.46 -22.90 -4.18
CA HIS A 48 -1.59 -22.84 -2.71
C HIS A 48 -2.33 -21.58 -2.23
N CYS A 49 -2.13 -20.44 -2.90
CA CYS A 49 -2.76 -19.18 -2.49
C CYS A 49 -4.19 -19.01 -3.03
N LEU A 50 -4.43 -19.37 -4.28
CA LEU A 50 -5.68 -18.99 -4.96
C LEU A 50 -6.67 -20.15 -5.09
N HIS A 51 -6.18 -21.39 -5.23
CA HIS A 51 -7.01 -22.60 -5.42
C HIS A 51 -8.04 -22.44 -6.56
N ASP A 52 -7.67 -21.75 -7.64
CA ASP A 52 -8.55 -21.44 -8.77
C ASP A 52 -8.44 -22.45 -9.93
N GLY A 53 -7.53 -23.42 -9.81
CA GLY A 53 -7.25 -24.43 -10.82
C GLY A 53 -6.58 -23.91 -12.10
N LEU A 54 -6.11 -22.65 -12.11
CA LEU A 54 -5.35 -22.08 -13.23
C LEU A 54 -3.97 -22.71 -13.34
N ALA A 55 -3.30 -22.94 -12.21
CA ALA A 55 -1.96 -23.52 -12.19
C ALA A 55 -1.88 -24.89 -12.87
N ASP A 56 -2.93 -25.72 -12.73
CA ASP A 56 -2.99 -27.06 -13.37
C ASP A 56 -3.15 -27.00 -14.89
N LYS A 57 -3.68 -25.89 -15.41
CA LYS A 57 -3.98 -25.68 -16.83
C LYS A 57 -3.00 -24.75 -17.51
N ALA A 58 -2.16 -24.06 -16.74
CA ALA A 58 -1.30 -23.02 -17.25
C ALA A 58 -0.17 -23.60 -18.12
N LEU A 59 -0.16 -23.16 -19.38
CA LEU A 59 0.95 -23.36 -20.29
C LEU A 59 1.86 -22.12 -20.21
N ILE A 60 2.73 -22.13 -19.22
CA ILE A 60 3.62 -20.98 -18.99
C ILE A 60 5.03 -21.22 -19.59
N SER A 61 6.07 -20.76 -18.92
CA SER A 61 7.42 -20.59 -19.49
C SER A 61 8.15 -21.85 -19.97
N ILE A 62 7.73 -23.07 -19.56
CA ILE A 62 8.44 -24.31 -19.93
C ILE A 62 8.04 -24.80 -21.33
N SER A 63 9.01 -25.01 -22.20
CA SER A 63 8.83 -25.57 -23.54
C SER A 63 9.88 -26.65 -23.85
N GLU A 64 9.72 -27.34 -24.99
CA GLU A 64 10.70 -28.30 -25.50
C GLU A 64 12.08 -27.68 -25.78
N LEU A 65 12.13 -26.37 -26.06
CA LEU A 65 13.35 -25.62 -26.30
C LEU A 65 14.06 -25.19 -25.03
N GLY A 66 13.35 -25.14 -23.90
CA GLY A 66 13.80 -24.65 -22.62
C GLY A 66 12.79 -23.67 -21.99
N ASN A 67 13.23 -22.95 -20.98
CA ASN A 67 12.41 -22.02 -20.21
C ASN A 67 12.46 -20.60 -20.78
N LEU A 68 11.32 -19.93 -20.87
CA LEU A 68 11.25 -18.52 -21.31
C LEU A 68 12.19 -17.62 -20.49
N GLY A 69 12.24 -17.78 -19.15
CA GLY A 69 13.12 -16.99 -18.29
C GLY A 69 14.59 -17.13 -18.67
N ALA A 70 15.03 -18.35 -19.07
CA ALA A 70 16.39 -18.57 -19.55
C ALA A 70 16.67 -17.91 -20.90
N PHE A 71 15.67 -17.72 -21.75
CA PHE A 71 15.79 -16.99 -23.02
C PHE A 71 15.62 -15.48 -22.88
N ALA A 72 14.68 -15.02 -22.05
CA ALA A 72 14.41 -13.61 -21.84
C ALA A 72 15.51 -12.91 -21.00
N TYR A 73 16.18 -13.67 -20.13
CA TYR A 73 17.23 -13.18 -19.23
C TYR A 73 18.55 -13.94 -19.40
N PRO A 74 19.13 -13.93 -20.60
CA PRO A 74 20.25 -14.83 -20.95
C PRO A 74 21.53 -14.55 -20.17
N GLU A 75 21.79 -13.31 -19.75
CA GLU A 75 23.02 -12.88 -19.08
C GLU A 75 22.85 -12.61 -17.57
N VAL A 76 21.82 -13.18 -16.97
CA VAL A 76 21.45 -12.95 -15.56
C VAL A 76 22.02 -14.07 -14.67
N PRO A 77 22.68 -13.76 -13.53
CA PRO A 77 23.15 -14.77 -12.59
C PRO A 77 21.99 -15.55 -11.93
N PRO A 78 22.25 -16.77 -11.43
CA PRO A 78 21.20 -17.72 -11.02
C PRO A 78 20.19 -17.18 -9.99
N GLU A 79 20.68 -16.48 -8.97
CA GLU A 79 19.85 -15.94 -7.89
C GLU A 79 18.85 -14.88 -8.38
N ARG A 80 19.26 -14.06 -9.35
CA ARG A 80 18.40 -13.06 -9.98
C ARG A 80 17.51 -13.67 -11.07
N LEU A 81 18.01 -14.69 -11.79
CA LEU A 81 17.25 -15.44 -12.80
C LEU A 81 16.01 -16.11 -12.17
N ALA A 82 16.17 -16.73 -11.01
CA ALA A 82 15.05 -17.34 -10.29
C ALA A 82 13.92 -16.33 -9.98
N ILE A 83 14.28 -15.12 -9.53
CA ILE A 83 13.34 -14.06 -9.22
C ILE A 83 12.61 -13.57 -10.48
N LEU A 84 13.35 -13.29 -11.54
CA LEU A 84 12.77 -12.75 -12.78
C LEU A 84 11.89 -13.78 -13.49
N THR A 85 12.28 -15.05 -13.52
CA THR A 85 11.44 -16.11 -14.05
C THR A 85 10.14 -16.24 -13.26
N TYR A 86 10.22 -16.25 -11.93
CA TYR A 86 9.05 -16.30 -11.08
C TYR A 86 8.08 -15.12 -11.32
N LEU A 87 8.60 -13.88 -11.42
CA LEU A 87 7.79 -12.69 -11.70
C LEU A 87 7.15 -12.73 -13.08
N THR A 88 7.86 -13.23 -14.10
CA THR A 88 7.33 -13.41 -15.46
C THR A 88 6.18 -14.40 -15.47
N ASP A 89 6.34 -15.54 -14.81
CA ASP A 89 5.30 -16.57 -14.72
C ASP A 89 4.08 -16.10 -13.91
N LEU A 90 4.33 -15.38 -12.82
CA LEU A 90 3.26 -14.77 -12.02
C LEU A 90 2.44 -13.75 -12.84
N GLY A 91 3.12 -12.97 -13.68
CA GLY A 91 2.48 -12.05 -14.63
C GLY A 91 1.59 -12.79 -15.64
N MET A 92 2.08 -13.88 -16.22
CA MET A 92 1.30 -14.70 -17.16
C MET A 92 0.08 -15.35 -16.52
N LEU A 93 0.21 -15.88 -15.30
CA LEU A 93 -0.90 -16.47 -14.54
C LEU A 93 -1.96 -15.42 -14.17
N HIS A 94 -1.51 -14.21 -13.85
CA HIS A 94 -2.42 -13.10 -13.57
C HIS A 94 -3.20 -12.68 -14.81
N ASP A 95 -2.53 -12.57 -15.95
CA ASP A 95 -3.11 -12.21 -17.24
C ASP A 95 -4.16 -13.24 -17.69
N ASP A 96 -3.81 -14.54 -17.64
CA ASP A 96 -4.75 -15.63 -17.94
C ASP A 96 -5.98 -15.63 -17.01
N GLY A 97 -5.80 -15.32 -15.74
CA GLY A 97 -6.87 -15.18 -14.76
C GLY A 97 -7.76 -13.97 -15.01
N TYR A 98 -7.16 -12.86 -15.46
CA TYR A 98 -7.85 -11.62 -15.79
C TYR A 98 -8.73 -11.75 -17.05
N GLU A 99 -8.24 -12.44 -18.08
CA GLU A 99 -8.99 -12.69 -19.32
C GLU A 99 -10.24 -13.56 -19.09
N ALA A 100 -10.23 -14.39 -18.05
CA ALA A 100 -11.35 -15.27 -17.69
C ALA A 100 -12.48 -14.59 -16.88
N MET A 101 -12.29 -13.34 -16.42
CA MET A 101 -13.26 -12.60 -15.59
C MET A 101 -14.19 -11.71 -16.42
N ASP A 102 -15.34 -11.35 -15.83
CA ASP A 102 -16.12 -10.24 -16.38
C ASP A 102 -15.38 -8.90 -16.26
N MET A 103 -15.71 -7.97 -17.16
CA MET A 103 -14.97 -6.69 -17.31
C MET A 103 -14.95 -5.83 -16.05
N ASP A 104 -16.02 -5.83 -15.25
CA ASP A 104 -16.11 -4.99 -14.05
C ASP A 104 -15.33 -5.60 -12.89
N GLN A 105 -15.35 -6.90 -12.76
CA GLN A 105 -14.58 -7.66 -11.80
C GLN A 105 -13.08 -7.57 -12.11
N ALA A 106 -12.71 -7.78 -13.36
CA ALA A 106 -11.34 -7.68 -13.84
C ALA A 106 -10.73 -6.30 -13.57
N ARG A 107 -11.49 -5.22 -13.85
CA ARG A 107 -11.06 -3.84 -13.57
C ARG A 107 -10.91 -3.55 -12.07
N ALA A 108 -11.83 -4.06 -11.27
CA ALA A 108 -11.74 -3.89 -9.82
C ALA A 108 -10.49 -4.58 -9.29
N GLU A 109 -10.22 -5.82 -9.70
CA GLU A 109 -9.07 -6.59 -9.27
C GLU A 109 -7.74 -5.95 -9.70
N HIS A 110 -7.65 -5.50 -10.94
CA HIS A 110 -6.45 -4.88 -11.47
C HIS A 110 -6.16 -3.52 -10.79
N ARG A 111 -7.20 -2.69 -10.55
CA ARG A 111 -7.09 -1.47 -9.76
C ARG A 111 -6.66 -1.73 -8.33
N ASP A 112 -7.30 -2.71 -7.70
CA ASP A 112 -7.01 -3.06 -6.31
C ASP A 112 -5.58 -3.60 -6.18
N PHE A 113 -5.14 -4.42 -7.13
CA PHE A 113 -3.78 -4.92 -7.19
C PHE A 113 -2.76 -3.78 -7.41
N GLY A 114 -3.02 -2.85 -8.35
CA GLY A 114 -2.19 -1.67 -8.59
C GLY A 114 -2.17 -0.70 -7.40
N ALA A 115 -3.34 -0.40 -6.82
CA ALA A 115 -3.45 0.51 -5.66
C ALA A 115 -2.70 0.02 -4.43
N LEU A 116 -2.49 -1.29 -4.30
CA LEU A 116 -1.71 -1.86 -3.21
C LEU A 116 -0.22 -1.44 -3.25
N PHE A 117 0.26 -0.96 -4.38
CA PHE A 117 1.65 -0.55 -4.58
C PHE A 117 1.81 0.98 -4.71
N ASP A 118 0.71 1.72 -4.90
CA ASP A 118 0.75 3.17 -5.01
C ASP A 118 0.81 3.82 -3.62
N PRO A 119 1.89 4.52 -3.25
CA PRO A 119 1.98 5.23 -1.98
C PRO A 119 1.01 6.41 -1.87
N ASP A 120 0.62 6.98 -3.02
CA ASP A 120 -0.20 8.18 -3.12
C ASP A 120 -1.63 7.87 -3.62
N GLY A 121 -1.99 6.58 -3.74
CA GLY A 121 -3.24 6.11 -4.33
C GLY A 121 -4.48 6.51 -3.55
N GLN A 122 -5.54 6.84 -4.29
CA GLN A 122 -6.88 7.13 -3.76
C GLN A 122 -7.41 5.94 -2.94
N PRO A 123 -8.24 6.19 -1.93
CA PRO A 123 -8.86 5.11 -1.15
C PRO A 123 -9.63 4.15 -2.07
N LEU A 124 -9.44 2.86 -1.81
CA LEU A 124 -9.99 1.76 -2.59
C LEU A 124 -11.51 1.87 -2.75
N SER A 125 -12.01 1.55 -3.94
CA SER A 125 -13.44 1.54 -4.25
C SER A 125 -14.20 0.52 -3.39
N SER A 126 -15.51 0.70 -3.25
CA SER A 126 -16.42 -0.09 -2.39
C SER A 126 -16.58 -1.57 -2.78
N ARG A 127 -15.89 -2.06 -3.82
CA ARG A 127 -15.84 -3.49 -4.21
C ARG A 127 -14.39 -3.92 -4.28
N ARG A 128 -13.88 -4.55 -3.23
CA ARG A 128 -12.54 -5.15 -3.19
C ARG A 128 -12.57 -6.54 -3.79
N SER A 129 -11.56 -6.86 -4.61
CA SER A 129 -11.31 -8.22 -5.07
C SER A 129 -10.86 -9.10 -3.91
N THR A 130 -11.39 -10.33 -3.84
CA THR A 130 -10.95 -11.35 -2.87
C THR A 130 -9.60 -11.97 -3.26
N ARG A 131 -9.18 -11.85 -4.53
CA ARG A 131 -7.92 -12.39 -5.08
C ARG A 131 -6.75 -11.45 -4.87
N ALA A 132 -6.97 -10.14 -5.00
CA ALA A 132 -5.90 -9.14 -4.93
C ALA A 132 -5.03 -9.22 -3.67
N PRO A 133 -5.57 -9.38 -2.44
CA PRO A 133 -4.74 -9.55 -1.24
C PRO A 133 -3.84 -10.78 -1.29
N LYS A 134 -4.32 -11.89 -1.88
CA LYS A 134 -3.57 -13.15 -2.01
C LYS A 134 -2.43 -13.02 -3.04
N LEU A 135 -2.72 -12.42 -4.21
CA LEU A 135 -1.72 -12.09 -5.22
C LEU A 135 -0.65 -11.16 -4.69
N LYS A 136 -1.05 -10.17 -3.88
CA LYS A 136 -0.13 -9.25 -3.23
C LYS A 136 0.87 -9.98 -2.34
N LYS A 137 0.45 -11.01 -1.60
CA LYS A 137 1.35 -11.82 -0.80
C LYS A 137 2.46 -12.43 -1.65
N LEU A 138 2.10 -13.07 -2.78
CA LEU A 138 3.07 -13.70 -3.69
C LEU A 138 4.05 -12.67 -4.23
N VAL A 139 3.56 -11.55 -4.75
CA VAL A 139 4.41 -10.47 -5.28
C VAL A 139 5.29 -9.87 -4.19
N SER A 140 4.75 -9.62 -2.99
CA SER A 140 5.53 -9.05 -1.88
C SER A 140 6.66 -9.98 -1.45
N GLN A 141 6.45 -11.29 -1.45
CA GLN A 141 7.47 -12.28 -1.08
C GLN A 141 8.64 -12.26 -2.07
N ILE A 142 8.35 -12.33 -3.37
CA ILE A 142 9.41 -12.35 -4.39
C ILE A 142 10.14 -11.00 -4.48
N LEU A 143 9.45 -9.91 -4.24
CA LEU A 143 10.08 -8.58 -4.19
C LEU A 143 10.99 -8.40 -2.99
N LEU A 144 10.63 -8.95 -1.83
CA LEU A 144 11.53 -9.00 -0.67
C LEU A 144 12.80 -9.81 -0.97
N GLU A 145 12.68 -10.91 -1.72
CA GLU A 145 13.84 -11.68 -2.16
C GLU A 145 14.74 -10.84 -3.08
N ALA A 146 14.15 -10.09 -4.02
CA ALA A 146 14.88 -9.16 -4.88
C ALA A 146 15.60 -8.05 -4.10
N ILE A 147 14.91 -7.44 -3.14
CA ILE A 147 15.45 -6.38 -2.28
C ILE A 147 16.62 -6.88 -1.42
N ARG A 148 16.58 -8.13 -0.96
CA ARG A 148 17.68 -8.74 -0.19
C ARG A 148 18.95 -8.93 -1.01
N ILE A 149 18.80 -9.17 -2.34
CA ILE A 149 19.96 -9.29 -3.25
C ILE A 149 20.52 -7.91 -3.59
N ASP A 150 19.63 -6.97 -3.91
CA ASP A 150 19.99 -5.61 -4.31
C ASP A 150 18.81 -4.67 -4.01
N ARG A 151 18.95 -3.90 -2.95
CA ARG A 151 17.87 -3.06 -2.45
C ARG A 151 17.43 -2.01 -3.46
N ASP A 152 18.39 -1.30 -4.04
CA ASP A 152 18.09 -0.14 -4.89
C ASP A 152 17.52 -0.57 -6.24
N LEU A 153 18.12 -1.57 -6.87
CA LEU A 153 17.57 -2.14 -8.09
C LEU A 153 16.27 -2.91 -7.86
N GLY A 154 16.13 -3.61 -6.74
CA GLY A 154 14.89 -4.31 -6.36
C GLY A 154 13.74 -3.33 -6.15
N MET A 155 13.97 -2.24 -5.41
CA MET A 155 12.95 -1.18 -5.20
C MET A 155 12.60 -0.46 -6.49
N TYR A 156 13.59 -0.17 -7.34
CA TYR A 156 13.38 0.43 -8.65
C TYR A 156 12.56 -0.48 -9.56
N MET A 157 12.94 -1.76 -9.68
CA MET A 157 12.19 -2.77 -10.42
C MET A 157 10.73 -2.85 -9.93
N PHE A 158 10.52 -2.86 -8.63
CA PHE A 158 9.20 -2.88 -8.02
C PHE A 158 8.35 -1.65 -8.39
N ASP A 159 8.93 -0.45 -8.28
CA ASP A 159 8.24 0.79 -8.62
C ASP A 159 7.83 0.82 -10.10
N MET A 160 8.73 0.37 -10.98
CA MET A 160 8.47 0.29 -12.41
C MET A 160 7.50 -0.84 -12.81
N TYR A 161 7.51 -1.96 -12.10
CA TYR A 161 6.52 -3.03 -12.28
C TYR A 161 5.10 -2.51 -11.97
N ASN A 162 4.97 -1.75 -10.89
CA ASN A 162 3.72 -1.11 -10.53
C ASN A 162 3.29 -0.02 -11.55
N LYS A 163 4.14 0.95 -11.78
CA LYS A 163 3.82 2.11 -12.64
C LYS A 163 3.73 1.75 -14.12
N GLY A 164 4.60 0.87 -14.58
CA GLY A 164 4.76 0.54 -15.99
C GLY A 164 3.81 -0.55 -16.50
N TRP A 165 3.24 -1.35 -15.62
CA TRP A 165 2.31 -2.43 -16.00
C TRP A 165 0.98 -2.34 -15.24
N LEU A 166 0.98 -2.51 -13.92
CA LEU A 166 -0.26 -2.60 -13.16
C LEU A 166 -1.12 -1.33 -13.21
N SER A 167 -0.51 -0.15 -13.08
CA SER A 167 -1.25 1.11 -13.13
C SER A 167 -1.62 1.53 -14.56
N ALA A 168 -0.80 1.19 -15.54
CA ALA A 168 -1.04 1.54 -16.94
C ALA A 168 -2.19 0.75 -17.56
N ALA A 169 -2.36 -0.52 -17.19
CA ALA A 169 -3.43 -1.39 -17.70
C ALA A 169 -4.81 -1.06 -17.10
N GLY A 170 -4.87 -0.56 -15.85
CA GLY A 170 -6.12 -0.24 -15.14
C GLY A 170 -6.91 0.97 -15.66
N GLY A 171 -6.30 1.83 -16.48
CA GLY A 171 -6.90 3.08 -16.95
C GLY A 171 -7.67 3.01 -18.28
N LYS A 172 -7.74 1.87 -18.94
CA LYS A 172 -8.31 1.75 -20.30
C LYS A 172 -9.78 1.33 -20.25
N GLU A 173 -10.69 2.30 -20.37
CA GLU A 173 -12.14 2.09 -20.40
C GLU A 173 -12.67 1.68 -21.79
N GLY A 174 -13.59 0.69 -21.85
CA GLY A 174 -14.43 0.39 -23.03
C GLY A 174 -14.03 -0.83 -23.85
N LYS A 175 -14.66 -0.97 -25.03
CA LYS A 175 -14.37 -2.00 -26.05
C LYS A 175 -12.90 -1.91 -26.50
N ALA A 176 -12.34 -3.03 -26.98
CA ALA A 176 -11.00 -3.03 -27.59
C ALA A 176 -10.88 -1.84 -28.55
N PRO A 177 -9.86 -0.96 -28.39
CA PRO A 177 -9.72 0.19 -29.28
C PRO A 177 -9.49 -0.29 -30.70
N GLN A 178 -10.07 0.45 -31.66
CA GLN A 178 -9.80 0.22 -33.06
C GLN A 178 -8.70 1.17 -33.50
N PHE A 179 -7.64 0.62 -34.06
CA PHE A 179 -6.48 1.38 -34.53
C PHE A 179 -6.56 1.57 -36.03
N ASN A 180 -6.25 2.75 -36.51
CA ASN A 180 -6.24 3.09 -37.96
C ASN A 180 -4.82 2.97 -38.53
N SER A 181 -3.79 2.86 -37.68
CA SER A 181 -2.39 2.67 -38.11
C SER A 181 -1.62 1.81 -37.14
N LEU A 182 -0.46 1.32 -37.59
CA LEU A 182 0.49 0.58 -36.75
C LEU A 182 1.13 1.49 -35.69
N GLU A 183 1.26 2.80 -35.94
CA GLU A 183 1.80 3.78 -35.00
C GLU A 183 0.84 3.96 -33.81
N GLU A 184 -0.46 4.12 -34.08
CA GLU A 184 -1.49 4.21 -33.03
C GLU A 184 -1.52 2.93 -32.21
N TYR A 185 -1.45 1.77 -32.88
CA TYR A 185 -1.38 0.48 -32.23
C TYR A 185 -0.17 0.36 -31.31
N GLN A 186 1.02 0.71 -31.83
CA GLN A 186 2.28 0.61 -31.09
C GLN A 186 2.28 1.51 -29.84
N ALA A 187 1.78 2.74 -29.96
CA ALA A 187 1.69 3.65 -28.82
C ALA A 187 0.82 3.08 -27.71
N TYR A 188 -0.30 2.46 -28.08
CA TYR A 188 -1.17 1.77 -27.13
C TYR A 188 -0.52 0.51 -26.54
N ARG A 189 0.05 -0.35 -27.39
CA ARG A 189 0.53 -1.68 -27.00
C ARG A 189 1.79 -1.63 -26.14
N ARG A 190 2.61 -0.58 -26.24
CA ARG A 190 3.74 -0.35 -25.34
C ARG A 190 3.34 -0.37 -23.87
N ASP A 191 2.24 0.28 -23.54
CA ASP A 191 1.74 0.33 -22.16
C ASP A 191 1.01 -0.96 -21.78
N ASP A 192 0.25 -1.53 -22.70
CA ASP A 192 -0.55 -2.75 -22.50
C ASP A 192 0.32 -4.02 -22.33
N PHE A 193 1.41 -4.13 -23.09
CA PHE A 193 2.41 -5.21 -22.97
C PHE A 193 3.26 -5.08 -21.70
N GLY A 194 3.35 -3.89 -21.11
CA GLY A 194 4.17 -3.64 -19.92
C GLY A 194 5.67 -3.51 -20.21
N ILE A 195 6.07 -3.04 -21.40
CA ILE A 195 7.50 -2.90 -21.78
C ILE A 195 8.26 -2.00 -20.79
N ARG A 196 7.57 -1.02 -20.18
CA ARG A 196 8.14 -0.12 -19.17
C ARG A 196 8.49 -0.82 -17.86
N ALA A 197 7.88 -1.97 -17.58
CA ALA A 197 8.22 -2.83 -16.45
C ALA A 197 9.28 -3.87 -16.83
N PHE A 198 9.27 -4.34 -18.08
CA PHE A 198 10.14 -5.40 -18.55
C PHE A 198 11.64 -5.00 -18.53
N TRP A 199 12.01 -3.86 -19.10
CA TRP A 199 13.41 -3.44 -19.12
C TRP A 199 14.01 -3.19 -17.73
N PRO A 200 13.33 -2.57 -16.77
CA PRO A 200 13.78 -2.53 -15.38
C PRO A 200 14.00 -3.90 -14.73
N MET A 201 13.25 -4.93 -15.12
CA MET A 201 13.52 -6.31 -14.69
C MET A 201 14.85 -6.81 -15.25
N VAL A 202 15.16 -6.51 -16.52
CA VAL A 202 16.46 -6.82 -17.12
C VAL A 202 17.58 -6.02 -16.46
N GLU A 203 17.37 -4.73 -16.13
CA GLU A 203 18.32 -3.90 -15.37
C GLU A 203 18.65 -4.56 -14.00
N PHE A 204 17.63 -4.97 -13.26
CA PHE A 204 17.82 -5.71 -12.01
C PHE A 204 18.58 -7.01 -12.23
N GLY A 205 18.20 -7.80 -13.25
CA GLY A 205 18.85 -9.06 -13.57
C GLY A 205 20.35 -8.92 -13.82
N MET A 206 20.73 -7.91 -14.55
CA MET A 206 22.12 -7.66 -14.94
C MET A 206 22.92 -6.87 -13.88
N ALA A 207 22.36 -6.60 -12.72
CA ALA A 207 22.99 -5.76 -11.69
C ALA A 207 23.45 -4.39 -12.24
N MET A 208 22.66 -3.78 -13.12
CA MET A 208 23.01 -2.53 -13.76
C MET A 208 21.80 -1.60 -13.84
N ARG A 209 22.02 -0.31 -13.67
CA ARG A 209 21.03 0.74 -13.86
C ARG A 209 21.51 1.72 -14.89
N LEU A 210 20.70 1.97 -15.90
CA LEU A 210 20.95 3.03 -16.85
C LEU A 210 20.49 4.37 -16.30
N SER A 211 21.30 5.40 -16.46
CA SER A 211 20.89 6.78 -16.20
C SER A 211 19.82 7.24 -17.21
N ASP A 212 19.09 8.31 -16.89
CA ASP A 212 18.12 8.88 -17.83
C ASP A 212 18.81 9.42 -19.10
N GLU A 213 20.08 9.86 -18.97
CA GLU A 213 20.91 10.27 -20.11
C GLU A 213 21.29 9.04 -20.97
N ASP A 214 21.71 7.93 -20.37
CA ASP A 214 21.97 6.69 -21.12
C ASP A 214 20.71 6.22 -21.85
N LYS A 215 19.55 6.22 -21.19
CA LYS A 215 18.26 5.84 -21.80
C LYS A 215 17.90 6.69 -23.01
N LYS A 216 18.06 8.00 -22.89
CA LYS A 216 17.85 8.93 -24.02
C LYS A 216 18.84 8.70 -25.16
N LEU A 217 20.09 8.42 -24.81
CA LEU A 217 21.17 8.19 -25.77
C LEU A 217 20.91 6.94 -26.64
N ILE A 218 20.43 5.85 -26.01
CA ILE A 218 20.17 4.58 -26.72
C ILE A 218 18.77 4.48 -27.32
N GLU A 219 17.83 5.38 -27.00
CA GLU A 219 16.44 5.32 -27.44
C GLU A 219 16.30 5.09 -28.96
N PRO A 220 17.07 5.77 -29.86
CA PRO A 220 16.94 5.53 -31.29
C PRO A 220 17.34 4.11 -31.72
N VAL A 221 18.23 3.45 -30.96
CA VAL A 221 18.65 2.06 -31.21
C VAL A 221 17.64 1.08 -30.63
N MET A 222 17.01 1.42 -29.50
CA MET A 222 16.05 0.56 -28.82
C MET A 222 14.66 0.55 -29.46
N GLU A 223 14.26 1.63 -30.15
CA GLU A 223 12.93 1.75 -30.78
C GLU A 223 12.51 0.54 -31.64
N PRO A 224 13.33 0.04 -32.60
CA PRO A 224 12.93 -1.11 -33.38
C PRO A 224 12.88 -2.40 -32.57
N ILE A 225 13.73 -2.55 -31.56
CA ILE A 225 13.75 -3.76 -30.71
C ILE A 225 12.58 -3.81 -29.73
N ASP A 226 12.13 -2.66 -29.24
CA ASP A 226 10.90 -2.52 -28.42
C ASP A 226 9.65 -2.93 -29.22
N LYS A 227 9.60 -2.58 -30.52
CA LYS A 227 8.53 -3.02 -31.41
C LYS A 227 8.62 -4.52 -31.67
N ALA A 228 9.83 -5.02 -31.93
CA ALA A 228 10.04 -6.42 -32.26
C ALA A 228 9.63 -7.37 -31.13
N ILE A 229 9.92 -7.08 -29.85
CA ILE A 229 9.53 -7.96 -28.75
C ILE A 229 8.00 -8.01 -28.58
N ILE A 230 7.31 -6.86 -28.70
CA ILE A 230 5.85 -6.77 -28.59
C ILE A 230 5.18 -7.53 -29.75
N TRP A 231 5.59 -7.25 -30.97
CA TRP A 231 4.98 -7.86 -32.16
C TRP A 231 5.33 -9.34 -32.32
N THR A 232 6.45 -9.80 -31.76
CA THR A 232 6.77 -11.21 -31.66
C THR A 232 5.76 -11.96 -30.80
N ASN A 233 5.42 -11.40 -29.65
CA ASN A 233 4.36 -11.98 -28.78
C ASN A 233 3.04 -12.06 -29.55
N ASP A 234 2.60 -10.95 -30.15
CA ASP A 234 1.36 -10.88 -30.92
C ASP A 234 1.33 -11.87 -32.10
N TYR A 235 2.46 -12.02 -32.82
CA TYR A 235 2.53 -12.92 -33.95
C TYR A 235 2.31 -14.39 -33.56
N TRP A 236 2.97 -14.84 -32.48
CA TRP A 236 2.88 -16.23 -32.06
C TRP A 236 1.62 -16.53 -31.24
N SER A 237 1.05 -15.56 -30.53
CA SER A 237 -0.19 -15.72 -29.75
C SER A 237 -1.46 -15.59 -30.59
N PHE A 238 -1.36 -15.05 -31.82
CA PHE A 238 -2.50 -14.68 -32.67
C PHE A 238 -3.56 -15.78 -32.78
N ASP A 239 -3.19 -17.01 -33.11
CA ASP A 239 -4.15 -18.10 -33.37
C ASP A 239 -4.97 -18.46 -32.13
N ARG A 240 -4.34 -18.44 -30.96
CA ARG A 240 -4.99 -18.66 -29.67
C ARG A 240 -5.96 -17.52 -29.37
N GLU A 241 -5.45 -16.29 -29.33
CA GLU A 241 -6.24 -15.10 -28.99
C GLU A 241 -7.39 -14.84 -29.95
N TYR A 242 -7.18 -15.07 -31.25
CA TYR A 242 -8.23 -14.96 -32.25
C TYR A 242 -9.34 -16.01 -32.01
N HIS A 243 -8.97 -17.25 -31.75
CA HIS A 243 -9.95 -18.29 -31.42
C HIS A 243 -10.75 -17.97 -30.16
N GLU A 244 -10.08 -17.53 -29.10
CA GLU A 244 -10.71 -17.10 -27.84
C GLU A 244 -11.67 -15.94 -28.07
N SER A 245 -11.29 -14.95 -28.84
CA SER A 245 -12.16 -13.81 -29.14
C SER A 245 -13.44 -14.20 -29.90
N VAL A 246 -13.34 -15.18 -30.80
CA VAL A 246 -14.48 -15.68 -31.57
C VAL A 246 -15.39 -16.56 -30.70
N THR A 247 -14.82 -17.34 -29.79
CA THR A 247 -15.58 -18.34 -28.99
C THR A 247 -16.18 -17.76 -27.71
N SER A 248 -15.45 -16.89 -27.02
CA SER A 248 -15.85 -16.31 -25.73
C SER A 248 -16.26 -14.84 -25.81
N GLY A 249 -16.01 -14.16 -26.96
CA GLY A 249 -16.19 -12.72 -27.08
C GLY A 249 -15.14 -11.92 -26.30
N SER A 250 -14.02 -12.54 -25.93
CA SER A 250 -12.91 -11.89 -25.22
C SER A 250 -12.35 -10.74 -26.05
N ARG A 251 -11.72 -9.79 -25.34
CA ARG A 251 -11.06 -8.65 -25.98
C ARG A 251 -9.86 -9.15 -26.81
N PHE A 252 -9.78 -8.68 -28.04
CA PHE A 252 -8.71 -9.05 -28.97
C PHE A 252 -7.98 -7.83 -29.49
N THR A 253 -6.71 -7.71 -29.17
CA THR A 253 -5.84 -6.60 -29.57
C THR A 253 -4.50 -7.15 -30.01
N ASN A 254 -4.26 -7.23 -31.33
CA ASN A 254 -3.11 -7.92 -31.89
C ASN A 254 -2.65 -7.28 -33.21
N VAL A 255 -1.34 -7.19 -33.45
CA VAL A 255 -0.78 -6.53 -34.63
C VAL A 255 -1.21 -7.16 -35.94
N VAL A 256 -1.38 -8.50 -35.98
CA VAL A 256 -1.82 -9.22 -37.19
C VAL A 256 -3.24 -8.79 -37.57
N GLU A 257 -4.12 -8.63 -36.59
CA GLU A 257 -5.49 -8.17 -36.81
C GLU A 257 -5.53 -6.69 -37.29
N VAL A 258 -4.65 -5.84 -36.75
CA VAL A 258 -4.55 -4.45 -37.21
C VAL A 258 -4.13 -4.42 -38.66
N VAL A 259 -3.09 -5.14 -39.06
CA VAL A 259 -2.64 -5.23 -40.45
C VAL A 259 -3.73 -5.81 -41.37
N ARG A 260 -4.37 -6.92 -40.94
CA ARG A 260 -5.46 -7.55 -41.70
C ARG A 260 -6.59 -6.56 -42.02
N ARG A 261 -6.98 -5.80 -41.02
CA ARG A 261 -8.10 -4.87 -41.13
C ARG A 261 -7.75 -3.59 -41.90
N THR A 262 -6.59 -2.98 -41.62
CA THR A 262 -6.20 -1.71 -42.26
C THR A 262 -5.89 -1.89 -43.72
N GLU A 263 -5.41 -3.05 -44.12
CA GLU A 263 -5.08 -3.36 -45.52
C GLU A 263 -6.13 -4.21 -46.23
N ASN A 264 -7.16 -4.63 -45.52
CA ASN A 264 -8.23 -5.47 -46.06
C ASN A 264 -7.72 -6.75 -46.77
N ILE A 265 -6.82 -7.47 -46.10
CA ILE A 265 -6.18 -8.72 -46.56
C ILE A 265 -6.60 -9.92 -45.72
N SER A 266 -6.26 -11.13 -46.18
CA SER A 266 -6.50 -12.37 -45.43
C SER A 266 -5.60 -12.48 -44.19
N ILE A 267 -5.93 -13.39 -43.27
CA ILE A 267 -5.10 -13.68 -42.08
C ILE A 267 -3.71 -14.14 -42.49
N ASP A 268 -3.59 -15.04 -43.48
CA ASP A 268 -2.32 -15.57 -43.92
C ASP A 268 -1.43 -14.49 -44.55
N GLU A 269 -2.01 -13.60 -45.34
CA GLU A 269 -1.30 -12.46 -45.89
C GLU A 269 -0.86 -11.48 -44.81
N ALA A 270 -1.72 -11.21 -43.82
CA ALA A 270 -1.38 -10.37 -42.69
C ALA A 270 -0.24 -10.95 -41.86
N LYS A 271 -0.28 -12.26 -41.55
CA LYS A 271 0.81 -12.96 -40.88
C LYS A 271 2.10 -12.90 -41.68
N ALA A 272 2.04 -13.14 -42.98
CA ALA A 272 3.22 -13.04 -43.83
C ALA A 272 3.85 -11.64 -43.81
N LYS A 273 2.98 -10.61 -43.80
CA LYS A 273 3.41 -9.21 -43.72
C LYS A 273 4.01 -8.87 -42.34
N VAL A 274 3.37 -9.25 -41.24
CA VAL A 274 3.90 -9.02 -39.90
C VAL A 274 5.23 -9.76 -39.72
N ARG A 275 5.35 -10.96 -40.25
CA ARG A 275 6.65 -11.68 -40.27
C ARG A 275 7.74 -10.88 -40.97
N GLN A 276 7.45 -10.28 -42.13
CA GLN A 276 8.43 -9.45 -42.86
C GLN A 276 8.76 -8.20 -42.05
N LEU A 277 7.75 -7.51 -41.48
CA LEU A 277 7.97 -6.33 -40.65
C LEU A 277 8.86 -6.64 -39.41
N LEU A 278 8.71 -7.81 -38.80
CA LEU A 278 9.57 -8.25 -37.70
C LEU A 278 11.02 -8.41 -38.14
N VAL A 279 11.26 -9.07 -39.32
CA VAL A 279 12.61 -9.18 -39.89
C VAL A 279 13.18 -7.79 -40.19
N ASP A 280 12.40 -6.90 -40.75
CA ASP A 280 12.82 -5.51 -41.06
C ASP A 280 13.17 -4.72 -39.78
N LEU A 281 12.44 -4.90 -38.69
CA LEU A 281 12.74 -4.29 -37.40
C LEU A 281 14.05 -4.80 -36.80
N GLU A 282 14.30 -6.11 -36.87
CA GLU A 282 15.57 -6.70 -36.43
C GLU A 282 16.74 -6.17 -37.25
N GLN A 283 16.56 -6.05 -38.57
CA GLN A 283 17.59 -5.51 -39.48
C GLN A 283 17.87 -4.03 -39.16
N GLN A 284 16.81 -3.20 -38.95
CA GLN A 284 16.96 -1.81 -38.52
C GLN A 284 17.73 -1.70 -37.20
N TYR A 285 17.44 -2.57 -36.23
CA TYR A 285 18.19 -2.61 -34.97
C TYR A 285 19.68 -2.91 -35.23
N LEU A 286 20.03 -3.90 -36.02
CA LEU A 286 21.42 -4.25 -36.32
C LEU A 286 22.16 -3.09 -37.01
N GLU A 287 21.53 -2.42 -37.95
CA GLU A 287 22.09 -1.26 -38.65
C GLU A 287 22.31 -0.09 -37.71
N ARG A 288 21.25 0.29 -36.95
CA ARG A 288 21.33 1.39 -35.98
C ARG A 288 22.35 1.10 -34.88
N LYS A 289 22.42 -0.14 -34.37
CA LYS A 289 23.42 -0.58 -33.39
C LYS A 289 24.84 -0.41 -33.92
N SER A 290 25.11 -0.88 -35.17
CA SER A 290 26.42 -0.75 -35.81
C SER A 290 26.82 0.73 -35.97
N GLN A 291 25.92 1.59 -36.46
CA GLN A 291 26.14 3.01 -36.60
C GLN A 291 26.38 3.70 -35.24
N PHE A 292 25.56 3.36 -34.25
CA PHE A 292 25.65 3.92 -32.90
C PHE A 292 27.01 3.59 -32.26
N PHE A 293 27.47 2.35 -32.36
CA PHE A 293 28.79 1.96 -31.82
C PHE A 293 29.94 2.61 -32.58
N ALA A 294 29.82 2.79 -33.88
CA ALA A 294 30.84 3.48 -34.67
C ALA A 294 30.92 5.00 -34.32
N GLN A 295 29.78 5.62 -34.06
CA GLN A 295 29.70 7.03 -33.68
C GLN A 295 30.10 7.30 -32.21
N ASN A 296 30.04 6.30 -31.37
CA ASN A 296 30.34 6.38 -29.94
C ASN A 296 31.41 5.37 -29.50
N PRO A 297 32.68 5.52 -29.97
CA PRO A 297 33.74 4.54 -29.69
C PRO A 297 34.12 4.47 -28.20
N SER A 298 33.91 5.55 -27.44
CA SER A 298 34.18 5.67 -26.00
C SER A 298 32.95 5.35 -25.11
N LEU A 299 31.91 4.73 -25.68
CA LEU A 299 30.69 4.37 -24.94
C LEU A 299 31.03 3.52 -23.72
N PRO A 300 30.47 3.83 -22.52
CA PRO A 300 30.66 3.02 -21.32
C PRO A 300 30.30 1.56 -21.54
N PHE A 301 31.04 0.65 -20.92
CA PHE A 301 30.85 -0.79 -21.11
C PHE A 301 29.43 -1.24 -20.80
N HIS A 302 28.84 -0.74 -19.71
CA HIS A 302 27.47 -1.12 -19.30
C HIS A 302 26.42 -0.73 -20.34
N VAL A 303 26.54 0.45 -20.97
CA VAL A 303 25.60 0.90 -22.03
C VAL A 303 25.76 0.03 -23.29
N ARG A 304 27.01 -0.26 -23.67
CA ARG A 304 27.30 -1.17 -24.79
C ARG A 304 26.73 -2.57 -24.55
N LYS A 305 26.99 -3.12 -23.36
CA LYS A 305 26.48 -4.45 -22.95
C LYS A 305 24.95 -4.48 -22.94
N TRP A 306 24.33 -3.43 -22.46
CA TRP A 306 22.86 -3.29 -22.47
C TRP A 306 22.26 -3.43 -23.85
N VAL A 307 22.77 -2.65 -24.82
CA VAL A 307 22.31 -2.71 -26.21
C VAL A 307 22.49 -4.11 -26.80
N GLU A 308 23.60 -4.79 -26.54
CA GLU A 308 23.82 -6.17 -27.01
C GLU A 308 22.83 -7.16 -26.38
N VAL A 309 22.60 -7.06 -25.06
CA VAL A 309 21.68 -7.94 -24.32
C VAL A 309 20.24 -7.76 -24.80
N ALA A 310 19.81 -6.54 -25.12
CA ALA A 310 18.46 -6.30 -25.63
C ALA A 310 18.18 -7.11 -26.90
N GLY A 311 19.14 -7.18 -27.83
CA GLY A 311 18.99 -7.97 -29.06
C GLY A 311 18.87 -9.47 -28.80
N ILE A 312 19.71 -10.03 -27.92
CA ILE A 312 19.66 -11.48 -27.62
C ILE A 312 18.44 -11.85 -26.77
N THR A 313 17.94 -10.94 -25.92
CA THR A 313 16.68 -11.09 -25.18
C THR A 313 15.49 -11.24 -26.14
N VAL A 314 15.39 -10.37 -27.13
CA VAL A 314 14.31 -10.40 -28.14
C VAL A 314 14.42 -11.65 -29.00
N ALA A 315 15.64 -12.01 -29.47
CA ALA A 315 15.89 -13.24 -30.23
C ALA A 315 15.50 -14.49 -29.43
N GLY A 316 15.90 -14.55 -28.17
CA GLY A 316 15.58 -15.66 -27.27
C GLY A 316 14.09 -15.83 -27.05
N THR A 317 13.39 -14.72 -26.79
CA THR A 317 11.93 -14.68 -26.62
C THR A 317 11.23 -15.15 -27.90
N HIS A 318 11.68 -14.68 -29.08
CA HIS A 318 11.14 -15.11 -30.37
C HIS A 318 11.34 -16.63 -30.59
N TYR A 319 12.55 -17.11 -30.31
CA TYR A 319 12.86 -18.52 -30.47
C TYR A 319 12.01 -19.42 -29.57
N TRP A 320 11.89 -19.06 -28.29
CA TRP A 320 11.02 -19.77 -27.38
C TRP A 320 9.55 -19.74 -27.84
N ALA A 321 9.02 -18.59 -28.23
CA ALA A 321 7.63 -18.41 -28.65
C ALA A 321 7.28 -19.26 -29.87
N SER A 322 8.26 -19.53 -30.76
CA SER A 322 8.07 -20.32 -31.97
C SER A 322 7.69 -21.78 -31.71
N CYS A 323 7.96 -22.32 -30.52
CA CYS A 323 7.61 -23.68 -30.11
C CYS A 323 6.93 -23.75 -28.74
N ALA A 324 6.55 -22.61 -28.15
CA ALA A 324 5.93 -22.58 -26.82
C ALA A 324 4.57 -23.30 -26.82
N PRO A 325 4.32 -24.24 -25.89
CA PRO A 325 3.05 -24.94 -25.79
C PRO A 325 1.85 -23.99 -25.69
N ARG A 326 2.02 -22.85 -25.01
CA ARG A 326 1.02 -21.76 -24.89
C ARG A 326 0.49 -21.29 -26.25
N HIS A 327 1.33 -21.30 -27.29
CA HIS A 327 0.97 -20.80 -28.62
C HIS A 327 0.55 -21.92 -29.59
N HIS A 328 0.93 -23.18 -29.34
CA HIS A 328 0.78 -24.27 -30.31
C HIS A 328 -0.11 -25.43 -29.85
N THR A 329 -0.14 -25.76 -28.55
CA THR A 329 -0.86 -26.95 -28.05
C THR A 329 -2.14 -26.65 -27.30
N TRP A 330 -2.54 -25.38 -27.19
CA TRP A 330 -3.74 -24.93 -26.48
C TRP A 330 -5.03 -25.62 -26.94
N ARG A 331 -5.15 -26.01 -28.22
CA ARG A 331 -6.29 -26.75 -28.78
C ARG A 331 -6.51 -28.11 -28.13
N ASN A 332 -5.42 -28.78 -27.72
CA ASN A 332 -5.49 -30.11 -27.10
C ASN A 332 -5.98 -30.04 -25.63
N HIS A 333 -5.82 -28.90 -24.96
CA HIS A 333 -6.27 -28.68 -23.58
C HIS A 333 -7.74 -28.23 -23.52
N SER A 334 -8.23 -27.51 -24.52
CA SER A 334 -9.63 -27.06 -24.58
C SER A 334 -10.64 -28.18 -24.89
N MET A 335 -10.20 -29.31 -25.48
CA MET A 335 -11.07 -30.45 -25.77
C MET A 335 -11.45 -31.29 -24.53
N ASN A 336 -10.83 -31.09 -23.37
CA ASN A 336 -11.12 -31.82 -22.14
C ASN A 336 -12.13 -31.14 -21.20
N VAL A 337 -12.70 -29.99 -21.58
CA VAL A 337 -13.83 -29.40 -20.85
C VAL A 337 -15.10 -30.13 -21.23
N LYS A 338 -15.48 -31.13 -20.45
CA LYS A 338 -16.78 -31.85 -20.56
C LYS A 338 -17.91 -30.85 -20.40
N ASP A 339 -18.76 -30.83 -21.43
CA ASP A 339 -20.07 -30.20 -21.43
C ASP A 339 -20.87 -30.58 -20.14
N PRO A 340 -21.24 -29.61 -19.29
CA PRO A 340 -21.92 -29.91 -18.02
C PRO A 340 -23.37 -30.46 -18.20
N ASN A 341 -23.87 -30.61 -19.44
CA ASN A 341 -25.24 -31.03 -19.71
C ASN A 341 -25.41 -32.48 -20.11
N LYS A 342 -24.40 -33.36 -20.02
CA LYS A 342 -24.57 -34.81 -20.26
C LYS A 342 -23.91 -35.64 -19.17
N SER A 343 -24.62 -35.87 -18.06
CA SER A 343 -24.54 -37.13 -17.30
C SER A 343 -25.53 -37.16 -16.14
N ASN A 344 -26.75 -37.50 -16.42
CA ASN A 344 -27.56 -38.27 -15.48
C ASN A 344 -27.83 -39.62 -16.14
N ALA A 345 -27.11 -40.66 -15.78
CA ALA A 345 -27.57 -42.08 -15.76
C ALA A 345 -26.45 -43.00 -15.20
N HIS A 346 -26.79 -43.60 -14.07
CA HIS A 346 -26.41 -44.93 -13.58
C HIS A 346 -24.98 -45.29 -13.18
N ARG A 347 -24.83 -45.47 -11.88
CA ARG A 347 -24.46 -46.70 -11.11
C ARG A 347 -23.96 -46.24 -9.73
N GLY A 348 -24.42 -46.63 -8.59
CA GLY A 348 -25.00 -47.85 -8.01
C GLY A 348 -23.92 -48.69 -7.32
N TYR A 349 -24.04 -48.84 -5.97
CA TYR A 349 -23.38 -49.79 -5.08
C TYR A 349 -21.96 -49.40 -4.58
N SER A 350 -21.59 -49.60 -3.31
CA SER A 350 -22.17 -50.21 -2.08
C SER A 350 -21.26 -49.81 -0.89
N THR A 351 -21.86 -49.46 0.23
CA THR A 351 -21.76 -49.96 1.61
C THR A 351 -20.46 -50.67 2.05
N GLU A 352 -19.87 -50.24 3.13
CA GLU A 352 -19.82 -50.82 4.49
C GLU A 352 -18.69 -50.16 5.29
N THR A 353 -19.03 -49.50 6.35
CA THR A 353 -18.86 -49.79 7.78
C THR A 353 -17.42 -50.01 8.26
N ASP A 354 -16.97 -49.13 9.18
CA ASP A 354 -16.73 -49.50 10.56
C ASP A 354 -16.21 -48.30 11.38
N MET A 355 -16.96 -47.98 12.41
CA MET A 355 -16.48 -47.30 13.63
C MET A 355 -16.04 -48.36 14.61
N PRO A 356 -15.14 -48.05 15.56
CA PRO A 356 -15.65 -47.99 16.94
C PRO A 356 -15.07 -46.90 17.87
N ASN A 357 -16.05 -46.29 18.56
CA ASN A 357 -16.09 -46.03 20.03
C ASN A 357 -14.88 -45.45 20.81
N ASN A 358 -15.24 -44.36 21.48
CA ASN A 358 -14.78 -43.78 22.73
C ASN A 358 -14.54 -44.79 23.85
N PRO A 359 -13.73 -44.43 24.87
CA PRO A 359 -14.40 -44.06 26.12
C PRO A 359 -13.86 -42.82 26.87
N SER A 360 -14.84 -42.20 27.52
CA SER A 360 -14.88 -41.24 28.60
C SER A 360 -13.91 -41.47 29.77
N CYS A 361 -13.48 -40.37 30.42
CA CYS A 361 -13.51 -40.16 31.90
C CYS A 361 -12.79 -38.84 32.21
N SER A 362 -13.46 -37.92 32.73
CA SER A 362 -13.78 -37.46 34.09
C SER A 362 -12.89 -36.32 34.57
N ASN A 363 -13.57 -35.20 34.92
CA ASN A 363 -13.10 -34.08 35.74
C ASN A 363 -12.68 -34.56 37.16
N PRO A 364 -11.81 -33.80 37.83
CA PRO A 364 -12.33 -33.07 38.99
C PRO A 364 -11.86 -31.60 39.13
N SER A 365 -12.81 -30.77 39.45
CA SER A 365 -13.00 -29.73 40.48
C SER A 365 -11.83 -28.91 41.01
N SER A 366 -11.98 -27.59 40.86
CA SER A 366 -11.90 -26.50 41.85
C SER A 366 -10.63 -26.26 42.65
N GLU A 367 -10.08 -25.08 42.50
CA GLU A 367 -9.97 -24.13 43.60
C GLU A 367 -9.58 -22.71 43.14
N ASP A 368 -10.22 -21.78 43.78
CA ASP A 368 -10.15 -20.32 43.62
C ASP A 368 -8.78 -19.72 43.90
N ALA A 369 -8.34 -18.77 43.07
CA ALA A 369 -7.52 -17.66 43.52
C ALA A 369 -7.92 -16.38 42.75
N LYS A 370 -8.82 -15.61 43.32
CA LYS A 370 -9.12 -14.23 42.95
C LYS A 370 -7.89 -13.36 43.26
N LEU A 371 -7.30 -12.79 42.21
CA LEU A 371 -6.45 -11.61 42.30
C LEU A 371 -7.23 -10.42 41.75
N THR A 372 -7.69 -9.57 42.67
CA THR A 372 -8.30 -8.27 42.38
C THR A 372 -7.28 -7.28 41.78
N PRO A 373 -7.64 -6.50 40.77
CA PRO A 373 -6.78 -5.43 40.30
C PRO A 373 -6.76 -4.26 41.31
N ALA A 374 -5.59 -3.77 41.61
CA ALA A 374 -5.37 -2.61 42.45
C ALA A 374 -6.02 -1.38 41.76
N ARG A 375 -7.00 -0.77 42.41
CA ARG A 375 -7.55 0.53 42.07
C ARG A 375 -6.48 1.59 42.25
N LEU A 376 -6.02 2.20 41.16
CA LEU A 376 -5.29 3.47 41.19
C LEU A 376 -6.25 4.57 41.68
N ASN A 377 -5.81 5.26 42.69
CA ASN A 377 -6.61 6.29 43.40
C ASN A 377 -6.74 7.56 42.51
N PRO A 378 -7.94 8.00 42.11
CA PRO A 378 -8.11 9.13 41.20
C PRO A 378 -7.76 10.49 41.80
N GLU A 379 -7.56 10.58 43.13
CA GLU A 379 -7.37 11.85 43.80
C GLU A 379 -5.96 12.47 43.63
N ILE A 380 -4.94 11.68 43.32
CA ILE A 380 -3.56 12.18 43.22
C ILE A 380 -3.38 12.98 41.90
N ASN A 381 -4.02 12.58 40.82
CA ASN A 381 -3.89 13.27 39.51
C ASN A 381 -4.64 14.62 39.45
N ALA A 382 -5.74 14.74 40.20
CA ALA A 382 -6.50 15.97 40.23
C ALA A 382 -5.78 17.12 40.98
N GLN A 383 -5.01 16.77 42.00
CA GLN A 383 -4.28 17.77 42.81
C GLN A 383 -3.02 18.28 42.10
N GLU A 384 -2.31 17.43 41.39
CA GLU A 384 -1.18 17.88 40.56
C GLU A 384 -1.65 18.75 39.39
N PHE A 385 -2.78 18.40 38.76
CA PHE A 385 -3.38 19.21 37.70
C PHE A 385 -3.85 20.57 38.18
N MET A 386 -4.39 20.63 39.39
CA MET A 386 -4.84 21.89 40.03
C MET A 386 -3.67 22.78 40.43
N ASN A 387 -2.52 22.21 40.79
CA ASN A 387 -1.29 22.96 41.08
C ASN A 387 -0.64 23.52 39.81
N LEU A 388 -0.77 22.83 38.70
CA LEU A 388 -0.29 23.29 37.38
C LEU A 388 -1.09 24.50 36.89
N ASN A 389 -2.41 24.48 37.08
CA ASN A 389 -3.30 25.57 36.67
C ASN A 389 -3.15 26.86 37.49
N ALA A 390 -2.67 26.77 38.73
CA ALA A 390 -2.39 27.95 39.57
C ALA A 390 -1.20 28.78 39.04
N GLN A 391 -0.39 28.24 38.15
CA GLN A 391 0.75 28.94 37.51
C GLN A 391 0.39 29.54 36.13
N LEU A 392 -0.70 29.12 35.52
CA LEU A 392 -1.20 29.63 34.24
C LEU A 392 -2.31 30.62 34.56
N ALA A 393 -2.12 31.89 34.41
CA ALA A 393 -3.07 32.97 34.72
C ALA A 393 -4.42 32.92 33.94
N LEU A 394 -4.98 31.72 33.78
CA LEU A 394 -6.33 31.46 33.24
C LEU A 394 -7.31 31.38 34.41
N ASP A 395 -8.46 32.01 34.30
CA ASP A 395 -9.48 32.01 35.34
C ASP A 395 -9.94 30.59 35.66
N LYS A 396 -9.71 30.18 36.89
CA LYS A 396 -9.97 28.84 37.41
C LYS A 396 -11.44 28.41 37.21
N ASN A 397 -12.35 29.38 37.17
CA ASN A 397 -13.77 29.16 36.96
C ASN A 397 -14.11 28.76 35.53
N ASP A 398 -13.44 29.32 34.53
CA ASP A 398 -13.71 29.02 33.10
C ASP A 398 -13.26 27.62 32.73
N ILE A 399 -12.10 27.15 33.25
CA ILE A 399 -11.59 25.80 33.00
C ILE A 399 -12.46 24.78 33.75
N GLU A 400 -12.85 25.04 35.00
CA GLU A 400 -13.68 24.13 35.76
C GLU A 400 -15.09 24.04 35.15
N GLN A 401 -15.61 25.12 34.62
CA GLN A 401 -16.90 25.16 33.93
C GLN A 401 -16.83 24.40 32.60
N PHE A 402 -15.76 24.56 31.86
CA PHE A 402 -15.52 23.80 30.62
C PHE A 402 -15.38 22.30 30.88
N LEU A 403 -14.54 21.90 31.84
CA LEU A 403 -14.36 20.48 32.21
C LEU A 403 -15.66 19.86 32.74
N ARG A 404 -16.45 20.60 33.54
CA ARG A 404 -17.76 20.13 34.00
C ARG A 404 -18.76 20.00 32.85
N ALA A 405 -18.72 20.90 31.85
CA ALA A 405 -19.56 20.82 30.68
C ALA A 405 -19.18 19.58 29.80
N VAL A 406 -17.89 19.32 29.59
CA VAL A 406 -17.40 18.15 28.85
C VAL A 406 -17.74 16.85 29.59
N LEU A 407 -17.50 16.78 30.91
CA LEU A 407 -17.84 15.60 31.72
C LEU A 407 -19.36 15.37 31.79
N ALA A 408 -20.16 16.45 31.85
CA ALA A 408 -21.61 16.34 31.83
C ALA A 408 -22.12 15.87 30.45
N LEU A 409 -21.46 16.27 29.36
CA LEU A 409 -21.79 15.82 28.02
C LEU A 409 -21.44 14.34 27.85
N LEU A 410 -20.25 13.93 28.31
CA LEU A 410 -19.79 12.52 28.31
C LEU A 410 -20.69 11.63 29.17
N SER A 411 -21.07 12.10 30.37
CA SER A 411 -22.00 11.40 31.27
C SER A 411 -23.41 11.25 30.67
N LYS A 412 -23.89 12.26 29.91
CA LYS A 412 -25.16 12.16 29.18
C LYS A 412 -25.07 11.18 28.04
N VAL A 413 -23.95 11.11 27.32
CA VAL A 413 -23.70 10.13 26.27
C VAL A 413 -23.66 8.70 26.84
N VAL A 414 -22.93 8.49 27.93
CA VAL A 414 -22.89 7.19 28.65
C VAL A 414 -24.25 6.76 29.13
N LYS A 415 -25.00 7.64 29.82
CA LYS A 415 -26.35 7.33 30.29
C LYS A 415 -27.37 7.11 29.18
N HIS A 416 -27.20 7.78 28.03
CA HIS A 416 -28.01 7.52 26.85
C HIS A 416 -27.68 6.16 26.24
N CYS A 417 -26.42 5.77 26.23
CA CYS A 417 -25.98 4.40 25.82
C CYS A 417 -26.54 3.35 26.79
N GLU A 418 -26.46 3.54 28.11
CA GLU A 418 -27.02 2.64 29.12
C GLU A 418 -28.54 2.47 28.98
N SER A 419 -29.29 3.58 28.68
CA SER A 419 -30.72 3.51 28.46
C SER A 419 -31.16 2.78 27.20
N LEU A 420 -30.27 2.69 26.19
CA LEU A 420 -30.50 1.95 24.95
C LEU A 420 -30.22 0.45 25.11
N PHE A 421 -29.43 0.04 26.11
CA PHE A 421 -29.09 -1.35 26.37
C PHE A 421 -29.94 -2.02 27.46
N SER A 422 -30.68 -1.25 28.27
CA SER A 422 -31.55 -1.80 29.34
C SER A 422 -32.95 -2.24 28.89
N GLY A 423 -33.24 -2.20 27.62
CA GLY A 423 -34.56 -2.49 27.03
C GLY A 423 -34.67 -3.77 26.24
N ARG A 424 -34.25 -4.93 26.76
CA ARG A 424 -34.74 -6.24 26.29
C ARG A 424 -34.78 -7.26 27.43
N GLY A 425 -35.92 -7.28 28.11
CA GLY A 425 -36.34 -8.39 28.94
C GLY A 425 -37.85 -8.50 28.85
N HIS A 426 -38.33 -9.63 28.36
CA HIS A 426 -39.74 -9.96 28.27
C HIS A 426 -40.40 -9.94 29.62
N GLU A 427 -41.51 -9.24 29.74
CA GLU A 427 -42.69 -9.72 30.49
C GLU A 427 -43.91 -8.86 30.14
N GLU A 428 -44.96 -9.59 29.78
CA GLU A 428 -46.33 -9.05 29.62
C GLU A 428 -46.84 -8.54 30.96
N ALA A 429 -47.15 -7.26 31.06
CA ALA A 429 -47.99 -6.79 32.16
C ALA A 429 -49.02 -5.77 31.64
N LYS A 430 -50.28 -6.11 31.97
CA LYS A 430 -51.52 -5.45 31.68
C LYS A 430 -51.52 -3.96 32.01
N LEU A 431 -52.11 -3.15 31.10
CA LEU A 431 -52.55 -1.78 31.30
C LEU A 431 -53.52 -1.62 32.49
N PRO A 432 -53.31 -0.64 33.36
CA PRO A 432 -54.41 -0.06 34.12
C PRO A 432 -54.94 1.18 33.40
N GLN A 433 -56.26 1.29 33.41
CA GLN A 433 -57.05 2.39 32.87
C GLN A 433 -56.92 3.63 33.73
N SER A 434 -56.92 4.81 33.03
CA SER A 434 -57.39 6.14 33.39
C SER A 434 -56.93 6.76 34.73
N ASP A 435 -56.41 7.97 34.75
CA ASP A 435 -57.14 9.21 34.77
C ASP A 435 -56.23 10.42 34.98
N GLU A 436 -56.61 11.55 34.45
CA GLU A 436 -56.27 12.93 34.83
C GLU A 436 -54.90 13.54 34.50
N ALA A 437 -53.84 12.82 34.07
CA ALA A 437 -52.60 13.46 33.63
C ALA A 437 -52.57 13.83 32.16
N THR A 438 -53.52 13.35 31.35
CA THR A 438 -53.53 13.51 29.88
C THR A 438 -54.30 14.74 29.38
N LYS A 439 -54.81 15.59 30.29
CA LYS A 439 -55.58 16.79 29.93
C LYS A 439 -54.79 18.09 29.93
N ARG A 440 -53.45 18.06 30.02
CA ARG A 440 -52.62 19.28 29.93
C ARG A 440 -51.67 19.35 28.74
N VAL A 441 -51.81 18.48 27.75
CA VAL A 441 -50.98 18.50 26.53
C VAL A 441 -51.80 18.78 25.26
N VAL A 442 -53.03 19.21 25.40
CA VAL A 442 -53.86 19.58 24.25
C VAL A 442 -54.31 21.03 24.41
N SER A 443 -53.41 21.95 24.17
CA SER A 443 -53.74 23.31 23.73
C SER A 443 -52.52 24.01 23.16
N PHE A 444 -51.88 23.35 22.18
CA PHE A 444 -50.93 23.97 21.28
C PHE A 444 -51.43 23.89 19.83
N GLU A 445 -52.73 24.13 19.67
CA GLU A 445 -53.30 24.46 18.37
C GLU A 445 -53.64 25.94 18.39
N ALA A 446 -52.66 26.78 18.14
CA ALA A 446 -52.73 28.13 17.58
C ALA A 446 -51.42 28.88 17.84
N CYS A 447 -50.35 28.39 17.30
CA CYS A 447 -49.22 29.23 16.92
C CYS A 447 -49.04 29.08 15.43
N SER A 448 -49.51 30.08 14.74
CA SER A 448 -49.43 30.45 13.36
C SER A 448 -48.02 30.35 12.77
N GLU A 449 -47.90 30.52 11.54
CA GLU A 449 -46.77 30.57 10.59
C GLU A 449 -45.34 30.69 11.14
N GLU A 450 -45.11 31.35 12.31
CA GLU A 450 -43.81 31.44 12.98
C GLU A 450 -43.27 30.13 13.56
N THR A 451 -44.13 29.16 13.91
CA THR A 451 -43.70 27.84 14.40
C THR A 451 -43.34 26.90 13.24
N GLN A 452 -43.93 27.10 12.06
CA GLN A 452 -43.52 26.36 10.85
C GLN A 452 -42.19 26.86 10.32
N GLU A 453 -41.85 28.16 10.45
CA GLU A 453 -40.52 28.67 10.17
C GLU A 453 -39.47 28.15 11.15
N ALA A 454 -39.81 28.00 12.44
CA ALA A 454 -38.92 27.45 13.45
C ALA A 454 -38.69 25.95 13.27
N GLU A 455 -39.70 25.16 12.89
CA GLU A 455 -39.54 23.76 12.52
C GLU A 455 -38.77 23.58 11.21
N GLY A 456 -38.89 24.49 10.25
CA GLY A 456 -38.10 24.57 9.02
C GLY A 456 -36.62 24.86 9.27
N LEU A 457 -36.30 25.61 10.35
CA LEU A 457 -34.92 25.91 10.77
C LEU A 457 -34.21 24.70 11.40
N TRP A 458 -34.95 23.70 11.88
CA TRP A 458 -34.39 22.42 12.34
C TRP A 458 -34.23 21.36 11.22
N TYR A 459 -34.72 21.65 10.05
CA TYR A 459 -34.53 20.82 8.89
C TYR A 459 -33.08 21.02 8.41
N LYS A 460 -32.23 20.04 8.67
CA LYS A 460 -30.80 19.94 8.32
C LYS A 460 -30.46 20.87 7.16
N PRO A 461 -29.82 22.02 7.35
CA PRO A 461 -29.10 22.67 6.27
C PRO A 461 -28.10 21.63 5.76
N THR A 462 -28.01 21.47 4.45
CA THR A 462 -26.89 20.77 3.83
C THR A 462 -25.65 21.57 4.22
N ASP A 463 -24.95 21.07 5.25
CA ASP A 463 -23.96 21.87 5.93
C ASP A 463 -22.66 21.90 5.15
N THR A 464 -22.70 22.61 4.02
CA THR A 464 -21.52 22.83 3.18
C THR A 464 -20.39 23.50 3.95
N ALA A 465 -20.71 24.37 4.92
CA ALA A 465 -19.72 25.04 5.74
C ALA A 465 -18.96 24.08 6.65
N LEU A 466 -19.67 23.11 7.24
CA LEU A 466 -19.07 22.07 8.08
C LEU A 466 -18.26 21.06 7.25
N GLN A 467 -18.75 20.69 6.06
CA GLN A 467 -18.14 19.66 5.22
C GLN A 467 -16.96 20.18 4.38
N ALA A 468 -16.93 21.45 4.02
CA ALA A 468 -15.90 21.97 3.13
C ALA A 468 -14.46 21.81 3.68
N PRO A 469 -14.15 22.11 4.97
CA PRO A 469 -12.83 21.84 5.53
C PRO A 469 -12.49 20.34 5.56
N ILE A 470 -13.48 19.47 5.83
CA ILE A 470 -13.32 18.01 5.87
C ILE A 470 -12.99 17.49 4.46
N GLN A 471 -13.77 17.88 3.46
CA GLN A 471 -13.51 17.49 2.06
C GLN A 471 -12.14 17.98 1.58
N TYR A 472 -11.76 19.19 1.98
CA TYR A 472 -10.46 19.74 1.62
C TYR A 472 -9.31 18.90 2.16
N ILE A 473 -9.27 18.60 3.47
CA ILE A 473 -8.19 17.77 4.04
C ILE A 473 -8.20 16.35 3.47
N CYS A 474 -9.37 15.75 3.26
CA CYS A 474 -9.52 14.42 2.67
C CYS A 474 -9.08 14.37 1.20
N SER A 475 -9.11 15.49 0.45
CA SER A 475 -8.64 15.58 -0.93
C SER A 475 -7.12 15.64 -1.07
N MET A 476 -6.40 15.78 0.02
CA MET A 476 -4.94 15.85 -0.01
C MET A 476 -4.32 14.45 -0.17
N PRO A 477 -3.25 14.29 -0.95
CA PRO A 477 -2.58 13.01 -1.14
C PRO A 477 -2.08 12.44 0.19
N SER A 478 -2.20 11.11 0.37
CA SER A 478 -1.74 10.38 1.56
C SER A 478 -0.67 9.37 1.16
N LYS A 479 0.35 9.15 2.02
CA LYS A 479 1.38 8.12 1.80
C LYS A 479 0.83 6.68 1.91
N GLY A 480 -0.44 6.49 2.24
CA GLY A 480 -1.13 5.18 2.29
C GLY A 480 -0.59 4.18 3.33
N VAL A 481 0.31 4.59 4.23
CA VAL A 481 0.97 3.68 5.20
C VAL A 481 -0.04 2.96 6.09
N ARG A 482 -1.09 3.66 6.56
CA ARG A 482 -2.12 3.09 7.43
C ARG A 482 -2.93 2.01 6.73
N SER A 483 -3.39 2.29 5.51
CA SER A 483 -4.15 1.31 4.71
C SER A 483 -3.32 0.05 4.47
N ARG A 484 -2.03 0.20 4.20
CA ARG A 484 -1.10 -0.93 4.02
C ARG A 484 -0.84 -1.71 5.31
N MET A 485 -0.79 -0.99 6.44
CA MET A 485 -0.69 -1.64 7.75
C MET A 485 -1.94 -2.49 8.03
N ILE A 486 -3.14 -1.94 7.76
CA ILE A 486 -4.41 -2.67 7.89
C ILE A 486 -4.38 -3.94 7.02
N GLU A 487 -3.99 -3.82 5.76
CA GLU A 487 -3.92 -4.97 4.84
C GLU A 487 -2.90 -6.01 5.28
N ALA A 488 -1.72 -5.57 5.72
CA ALA A 488 -0.67 -6.46 6.19
C ALA A 488 -1.07 -7.19 7.47
N LEU A 489 -1.67 -6.49 8.44
CA LEU A 489 -2.17 -7.11 9.67
C LEU A 489 -3.37 -8.03 9.42
N ASN A 490 -4.21 -7.70 8.42
CA ASN A 490 -5.36 -8.52 8.08
C ASN A 490 -4.99 -9.91 7.56
N TYR A 491 -3.77 -10.09 7.13
CA TYR A 491 -3.25 -11.40 6.78
C TYR A 491 -3.28 -12.37 7.97
N TRP A 492 -3.01 -11.87 9.18
CA TRP A 492 -3.07 -12.67 10.41
C TRP A 492 -4.44 -12.65 11.10
N LEU A 493 -5.22 -11.56 10.96
CA LEU A 493 -6.42 -11.32 11.77
C LEU A 493 -7.73 -11.71 11.08
N GLU A 494 -7.72 -11.92 9.76
CA GLU A 494 -8.87 -12.37 8.95
C GLU A 494 -10.18 -11.59 9.21
N VAL A 495 -10.07 -10.28 9.39
CA VAL A 495 -11.23 -9.39 9.55
C VAL A 495 -12.00 -9.34 8.24
N ASP A 496 -13.32 -9.41 8.30
CA ASP A 496 -14.14 -9.30 7.10
C ASP A 496 -14.09 -7.90 6.46
N GLU A 497 -14.37 -7.85 5.17
CA GLU A 497 -14.24 -6.62 4.35
C GLU A 497 -15.08 -5.46 4.88
N ALA A 498 -16.29 -5.71 5.37
CA ALA A 498 -17.16 -4.65 5.88
C ALA A 498 -16.58 -4.00 7.14
N SER A 499 -16.01 -4.79 8.04
CA SER A 499 -15.31 -4.32 9.24
C SER A 499 -13.99 -3.64 8.88
N LEU A 500 -13.19 -4.16 7.93
CA LEU A 500 -11.98 -3.52 7.45
C LEU A 500 -12.22 -2.12 6.88
N ASN A 501 -13.26 -1.97 6.07
CA ASN A 501 -13.63 -0.67 5.50
C ASN A 501 -14.01 0.35 6.58
N LYS A 502 -14.74 -0.08 7.63
CA LYS A 502 -15.07 0.78 8.77
C LYS A 502 -13.84 1.14 9.59
N ILE A 503 -12.90 0.20 9.82
CA ILE A 503 -11.65 0.46 10.52
C ILE A 503 -10.83 1.50 9.75
N GLY A 504 -10.66 1.30 8.44
CA GLY A 504 -9.96 2.26 7.57
C GLY A 504 -10.61 3.64 7.63
N GLN A 505 -11.93 3.72 7.48
CA GLN A 505 -12.69 4.96 7.56
C GLN A 505 -12.50 5.65 8.91
N LEU A 506 -12.61 4.92 10.03
CA LEU A 506 -12.47 5.47 11.39
C LEU A 506 -11.06 6.04 11.60
N VAL A 507 -10.03 5.28 11.22
CA VAL A 507 -8.63 5.71 11.36
C VAL A 507 -8.33 6.93 10.49
N ASP A 508 -8.86 7.00 9.27
CA ASP A 508 -8.67 8.15 8.38
C ASP A 508 -9.41 9.39 8.88
N ILE A 509 -10.63 9.24 9.43
CA ILE A 509 -11.36 10.34 10.06
C ILE A 509 -10.53 10.93 11.21
N LEU A 510 -10.07 10.11 12.14
CA LEU A 510 -9.28 10.55 13.29
C LEU A 510 -7.96 11.21 12.88
N HIS A 511 -7.25 10.61 11.95
CA HIS A 511 -6.00 11.17 11.48
C HIS A 511 -6.20 12.54 10.79
N ASN A 512 -7.19 12.66 9.92
CA ASN A 512 -7.45 13.94 9.25
C ASN A 512 -7.95 15.01 10.25
N ALA A 513 -8.75 14.62 11.25
CA ALA A 513 -9.14 15.52 12.34
C ALA A 513 -7.91 16.01 13.12
N SER A 514 -7.01 15.10 13.50
CA SER A 514 -5.80 15.45 14.23
C SER A 514 -4.87 16.36 13.41
N LEU A 515 -4.75 16.16 12.08
CA LEU A 515 -3.96 17.03 11.22
C LEU A 515 -4.50 18.47 11.16
N ILE A 516 -5.83 18.64 11.12
CA ILE A 516 -6.44 19.99 11.14
C ILE A 516 -6.12 20.71 12.44
N LEU A 517 -6.22 20.02 13.59
CA LEU A 517 -5.91 20.59 14.90
C LEU A 517 -4.41 20.85 15.07
N ASP A 518 -3.57 19.90 14.72
CA ASP A 518 -2.12 19.99 14.77
C ASP A 518 -1.60 21.21 13.96
N ASP A 519 -2.11 21.41 12.73
CA ASP A 519 -1.78 22.59 11.92
C ASP A 519 -2.13 23.93 12.59
N ILE A 520 -3.22 23.96 13.37
CA ILE A 520 -3.63 25.15 14.13
C ILE A 520 -2.75 25.33 15.37
N GLU A 521 -2.50 24.25 16.11
CA GLU A 521 -1.71 24.25 17.35
C GLU A 521 -0.23 24.59 17.06
N ASP A 522 0.28 24.15 15.90
CA ASP A 522 1.64 24.43 15.44
C ASP A 522 1.74 25.71 14.62
N ASN A 523 0.59 26.31 14.26
CA ASN A 523 0.51 27.45 13.35
C ASN A 523 1.18 27.20 11.98
N SER A 524 1.11 25.96 11.50
CA SER A 524 1.68 25.53 10.23
C SER A 524 0.91 26.08 9.04
N PRO A 525 1.52 26.86 8.12
CA PRO A 525 0.80 27.47 7.01
C PRO A 525 0.48 26.50 5.87
N LYS A 526 1.17 25.35 5.81
CA LYS A 526 1.08 24.38 4.73
C LYS A 526 0.94 22.96 5.24
N ARG A 527 0.17 22.15 4.51
CA ARG A 527 0.07 20.71 4.69
C ARG A 527 0.18 19.99 3.35
N ARG A 528 1.12 19.07 3.22
CA ARG A 528 1.33 18.27 1.98
C ARG A 528 1.48 19.14 0.72
N GLY A 529 2.23 20.23 0.82
CA GLY A 529 2.47 21.17 -0.27
C GLY A 529 1.31 22.12 -0.61
N LYS A 530 0.17 22.00 0.07
CA LYS A 530 -1.01 22.87 -0.07
C LYS A 530 -1.18 23.76 1.16
N PRO A 531 -1.94 24.88 1.07
CA PRO A 531 -2.29 25.65 2.27
C PRO A 531 -2.97 24.79 3.34
N ALA A 532 -2.63 24.99 4.60
CA ALA A 532 -3.30 24.29 5.70
C ALA A 532 -4.78 24.65 5.78
N THR A 533 -5.62 23.76 6.32
CA THR A 533 -7.08 23.92 6.33
C THR A 533 -7.51 25.22 6.97
N HIS A 534 -6.91 25.60 8.11
CA HIS A 534 -7.26 26.83 8.84
C HIS A 534 -6.87 28.11 8.11
N THR A 535 -5.89 28.07 7.19
CA THR A 535 -5.52 29.25 6.39
C THR A 535 -6.56 29.59 5.32
N ILE A 536 -7.36 28.58 4.89
CA ILE A 536 -8.43 28.77 3.90
C ILE A 536 -9.77 29.06 4.59
N PHE A 537 -10.14 28.27 5.59
CA PHE A 537 -11.48 28.30 6.19
C PHE A 537 -11.54 29.08 7.52
N GLY A 538 -10.39 29.55 8.03
CA GLY A 538 -10.27 30.19 9.34
C GLY A 538 -10.23 29.18 10.49
N HIS A 539 -9.64 29.59 11.63
CA HIS A 539 -9.44 28.73 12.80
C HIS A 539 -10.75 28.20 13.36
N SER A 540 -11.75 29.07 13.57
CA SER A 540 -13.01 28.66 14.19
C SER A 540 -13.75 27.59 13.40
N GLN A 541 -13.85 27.73 12.09
CA GLN A 541 -14.53 26.75 11.25
C GLN A 541 -13.71 25.44 11.15
N ALA A 542 -12.38 25.53 11.03
CA ALA A 542 -11.51 24.36 10.99
C ALA A 542 -11.58 23.54 12.28
N ILE A 543 -11.54 24.19 13.46
CA ILE A 543 -11.70 23.54 14.77
C ILE A 543 -13.07 22.87 14.88
N ASN A 544 -14.15 23.57 14.50
CA ASN A 544 -15.49 23.00 14.56
C ASN A 544 -15.63 21.76 13.66
N SER A 545 -15.10 21.82 12.45
CA SER A 545 -15.12 20.70 11.51
C SER A 545 -14.27 19.51 12.02
N ALA A 546 -13.09 19.76 12.59
CA ALA A 546 -12.27 18.71 13.20
C ALA A 546 -12.98 18.02 14.38
N ASN A 547 -13.60 18.81 15.27
CA ASN A 547 -14.39 18.26 16.39
C ASN A 547 -15.57 17.40 15.89
N PHE A 548 -16.24 17.82 14.83
CA PHE A 548 -17.31 17.02 14.22
C PHE A 548 -16.78 15.70 13.68
N MET A 549 -15.57 15.65 13.14
CA MET A 549 -14.95 14.39 12.70
C MET A 549 -14.76 13.41 13.86
N PHE A 550 -14.42 13.85 15.08
CA PHE A 550 -14.38 12.95 16.24
C PHE A 550 -15.77 12.37 16.57
N VAL A 551 -16.83 13.16 16.42
CA VAL A 551 -18.20 12.64 16.54
C VAL A 551 -18.51 11.61 15.46
N GLN A 552 -18.07 11.84 14.22
CA GLN A 552 -18.22 10.87 13.13
C GLN A 552 -17.45 9.57 13.43
N ALA A 553 -16.23 9.64 14.01
CA ALA A 553 -15.48 8.46 14.41
C ALA A 553 -16.24 7.60 15.43
N VAL A 554 -16.88 8.24 16.45
CA VAL A 554 -17.75 7.54 17.40
C VAL A 554 -18.96 6.91 16.71
N GLN A 555 -19.57 7.60 15.73
CA GLN A 555 -20.68 7.06 14.95
C GLN A 555 -20.26 5.82 14.15
N VAL A 556 -19.06 5.79 13.59
CA VAL A 556 -18.51 4.62 12.90
C VAL A 556 -18.23 3.51 13.91
N ALA A 557 -17.61 3.82 15.06
CA ALA A 557 -17.29 2.83 16.09
C ALA A 557 -18.54 2.09 16.60
N ARG A 558 -19.67 2.75 16.69
CA ARG A 558 -20.95 2.13 17.07
C ARG A 558 -21.52 1.13 16.05
N GLN A 559 -20.98 1.08 14.85
CA GLN A 559 -21.43 0.16 13.79
C GLN A 559 -20.63 -1.13 13.73
N PHE A 560 -19.62 -1.29 14.57
CA PHE A 560 -18.89 -2.55 14.68
C PHE A 560 -19.73 -3.62 15.38
N ARG A 561 -19.41 -4.88 15.14
CA ARG A 561 -20.10 -6.01 15.77
C ARG A 561 -19.68 -6.18 17.21
N ASN A 562 -18.41 -5.92 17.49
CA ASN A 562 -17.89 -6.01 18.85
C ASN A 562 -18.35 -4.82 19.68
N PRO A 563 -19.10 -5.02 20.79
CA PRO A 563 -19.61 -3.94 21.63
C PRO A 563 -18.51 -3.09 22.27
N ASN A 564 -17.28 -3.63 22.42
CA ASN A 564 -16.17 -2.92 23.02
C ASN A 564 -15.47 -1.94 22.05
N ALA A 565 -15.89 -1.86 20.79
CA ALA A 565 -15.23 -1.01 19.79
C ALA A 565 -15.24 0.48 20.19
N VAL A 566 -16.32 0.94 20.81
CA VAL A 566 -16.42 2.32 21.31
C VAL A 566 -15.46 2.55 22.48
N GLU A 567 -15.36 1.60 23.41
CA GLU A 567 -14.45 1.68 24.55
C GLU A 567 -12.99 1.70 24.09
N ILE A 568 -12.63 0.79 23.16
CA ILE A 568 -11.30 0.78 22.52
C ILE A 568 -10.98 2.15 21.90
N LEU A 569 -11.96 2.75 21.20
CA LEU A 569 -11.80 4.08 20.61
C LEU A 569 -11.54 5.13 21.66
N LEU A 570 -12.33 5.17 22.75
CA LEU A 570 -12.22 6.18 23.80
C LEU A 570 -10.91 6.09 24.57
N GLU A 571 -10.48 4.88 24.94
CA GLU A 571 -9.20 4.65 25.60
C GLU A 571 -8.02 5.13 24.76
N GLU A 572 -8.02 4.83 23.45
CA GLU A 572 -6.91 5.27 22.59
C GLU A 572 -6.99 6.76 22.24
N LEU A 573 -8.19 7.36 22.20
CA LEU A 573 -8.33 8.81 22.10
C LEU A 573 -7.75 9.52 23.32
N GLU A 574 -7.98 9.02 24.52
CA GLU A 574 -7.38 9.56 25.76
C GLU A 574 -5.85 9.53 25.66
N ASN A 575 -5.26 8.40 25.22
CA ASN A 575 -3.81 8.27 25.00
C ASN A 575 -3.31 9.29 23.96
N LEU A 576 -4.00 9.44 22.83
CA LEU A 576 -3.64 10.38 21.77
C LEU A 576 -3.61 11.82 22.27
N TYR A 577 -4.65 12.24 23.00
CA TYR A 577 -4.73 13.58 23.58
C TYR A 577 -3.68 13.82 24.68
N LEU A 578 -3.38 12.79 25.48
CA LEU A 578 -2.32 12.88 26.49
C LEU A 578 -0.96 13.10 25.84
N GLY A 579 -0.65 12.34 24.78
CA GLY A 579 0.58 12.51 24.02
C GLY A 579 0.70 13.89 23.37
N GLN A 580 -0.36 14.37 22.73
CA GLN A 580 -0.41 15.72 22.15
C GLN A 580 -0.23 16.80 23.22
N SER A 581 -0.86 16.63 24.38
CA SER A 581 -0.75 17.59 25.48
C SER A 581 0.69 17.72 26.00
N TRP A 582 1.45 16.63 26.08
CA TRP A 582 2.87 16.69 26.48
C TRP A 582 3.70 17.46 25.45
N ASP A 583 3.53 17.18 24.17
CA ASP A 583 4.25 17.87 23.09
C ASP A 583 3.97 19.40 23.13
N LEU A 584 2.72 19.81 23.22
CA LEU A 584 2.31 21.21 23.36
C LEU A 584 2.84 21.85 24.63
N CYS A 585 2.80 21.13 25.77
CA CYS A 585 3.30 21.63 27.04
C CYS A 585 4.81 21.94 26.99
N TRP A 586 5.60 21.08 26.38
CA TRP A 586 7.03 21.29 26.23
C TRP A 586 7.34 22.51 25.34
N LYS A 587 6.64 22.63 24.20
CA LYS A 587 6.72 23.83 23.33
C LYS A 587 6.37 25.10 24.07
N TYR A 588 5.27 25.11 24.81
CA TYR A 588 4.80 26.27 25.57
C TYR A 588 5.75 26.65 26.71
N LYS A 589 6.24 25.68 27.48
CA LYS A 589 7.14 25.91 28.61
C LYS A 589 8.60 26.09 28.20
N LEU A 590 8.92 25.90 26.93
CA LEU A 590 10.30 25.85 26.43
C LEU A 590 11.18 24.89 27.25
N LYS A 591 10.63 23.72 27.53
CA LYS A 591 11.30 22.69 28.32
C LYS A 591 11.58 21.47 27.45
N CYS A 592 12.85 21.32 27.03
CA CYS A 592 13.26 20.14 26.31
C CYS A 592 13.06 18.87 27.18
N PRO A 593 12.31 17.86 26.69
CA PRO A 593 12.11 16.61 27.43
C PRO A 593 13.40 15.76 27.43
N SER A 594 13.47 14.80 28.32
CA SER A 594 14.46 13.72 28.21
C SER A 594 14.10 12.75 27.08
N PRO A 595 15.06 11.97 26.55
CA PRO A 595 14.77 10.96 25.52
C PRO A 595 13.68 9.95 25.94
N SER A 596 13.61 9.58 27.20
CA SER A 596 12.58 8.68 27.73
C SER A 596 11.19 9.32 27.78
N GLU A 597 11.09 10.60 28.20
CA GLU A 597 9.82 11.35 28.16
C GLU A 597 9.35 11.53 26.72
N TYR A 598 10.26 11.82 25.78
CA TYR A 598 9.94 11.91 24.37
C TYR A 598 9.36 10.60 23.82
N LEU A 599 10.00 9.45 24.11
CA LEU A 599 9.50 8.15 23.67
C LEU A 599 8.12 7.83 24.27
N ASN A 600 7.87 8.17 25.53
CA ASN A 600 6.55 8.01 26.13
C ASN A 600 5.49 8.87 25.45
N MET A 601 5.82 10.10 25.06
CA MET A 601 4.94 10.95 24.27
C MET A 601 4.64 10.32 22.91
N VAL A 602 5.66 9.81 22.21
CA VAL A 602 5.49 9.14 20.91
C VAL A 602 4.62 7.91 21.02
N ASP A 603 4.79 7.08 22.06
CA ASP A 603 3.98 5.89 22.30
C ASP A 603 2.48 6.23 22.45
N ASN A 604 2.17 7.43 22.93
CA ASN A 604 0.79 7.92 23.08
C ASN A 604 0.33 8.67 21.82
N LYS A 605 1.04 9.72 21.38
CA LYS A 605 0.65 10.58 20.26
C LYS A 605 0.60 9.81 18.93
N THR A 606 1.65 9.07 18.60
CA THR A 606 1.77 8.35 17.33
C THR A 606 1.39 6.88 17.47
N GLY A 607 1.85 6.23 18.54
CA GLY A 607 1.57 4.82 18.82
C GLY A 607 0.10 4.53 19.09
N GLY A 608 -0.64 5.48 19.69
CA GLY A 608 -2.07 5.33 19.99
C GLY A 608 -2.93 4.99 18.77
N LEU A 609 -2.65 5.62 17.62
CA LEU A 609 -3.40 5.34 16.39
C LEU A 609 -3.10 3.94 15.83
N PHE A 610 -1.85 3.45 15.94
CA PHE A 610 -1.48 2.09 15.55
C PHE A 610 -2.10 1.04 16.49
N ARG A 611 -2.15 1.34 17.80
CA ARG A 611 -2.83 0.46 18.77
C ARG A 611 -4.33 0.42 18.54
N LEU A 612 -4.97 1.55 18.30
CA LEU A 612 -6.39 1.62 17.97
C LEU A 612 -6.73 0.73 16.79
N LEU A 613 -5.96 0.87 15.70
CA LEU A 613 -6.11 0.07 14.50
C LEU A 613 -6.01 -1.42 14.80
N LEU A 614 -4.94 -1.84 15.49
CA LEU A 614 -4.72 -3.24 15.84
C LEU A 614 -5.83 -3.79 16.76
N ARG A 615 -6.20 -3.06 17.81
CA ARG A 615 -7.22 -3.49 18.78
C ARG A 615 -8.59 -3.64 18.14
N LEU A 616 -8.97 -2.73 17.23
CA LEU A 616 -10.22 -2.85 16.47
C LEU A 616 -10.18 -4.04 15.51
N MET A 617 -9.04 -4.29 14.86
CA MET A 617 -8.88 -5.46 14.00
C MET A 617 -8.94 -6.76 14.79
N GLN A 618 -8.32 -6.84 15.98
CA GLN A 618 -8.43 -8.01 16.86
C GLN A 618 -9.86 -8.22 17.35
N ALA A 619 -10.57 -7.14 17.68
CA ALA A 619 -11.96 -7.20 18.16
C ALA A 619 -12.95 -7.68 17.07
N GLU A 620 -12.68 -7.42 15.79
CA GLU A 620 -13.52 -7.80 14.65
C GLU A 620 -13.01 -9.05 13.90
N GLY A 621 -11.81 -9.54 14.22
CA GLY A 621 -11.18 -10.71 13.59
C GLY A 621 -11.95 -12.01 13.83
N LYS A 622 -11.79 -12.97 12.93
CA LYS A 622 -12.42 -14.29 13.02
C LYS A 622 -11.52 -15.35 13.65
N SER A 623 -10.23 -15.09 13.68
CA SER A 623 -9.24 -16.08 14.06
C SER A 623 -9.11 -16.15 15.59
N THR A 624 -9.78 -17.12 16.20
CA THR A 624 -9.61 -17.46 17.64
C THR A 624 -8.23 -18.01 17.97
N ALA A 625 -7.51 -18.53 16.98
CA ALA A 625 -6.14 -19.05 17.18
C ALA A 625 -5.11 -17.94 17.41
N HIS A 626 -5.42 -16.71 17.04
CA HIS A 626 -4.52 -15.56 17.15
C HIS A 626 -4.91 -14.56 18.27
N ASP A 627 -6.04 -14.79 18.95
CA ASP A 627 -6.51 -13.93 20.07
C ASP A 627 -5.50 -13.89 21.25
N GLU A 628 -4.68 -14.91 21.41
CA GLU A 628 -3.65 -14.98 22.46
C GLU A 628 -2.32 -14.30 22.04
N VAL A 629 -2.15 -13.92 20.78
CA VAL A 629 -0.89 -13.33 20.30
C VAL A 629 -0.84 -11.84 20.64
N ASN A 630 -0.05 -11.51 21.64
CA ASN A 630 0.19 -10.11 21.99
C ASN A 630 1.02 -9.42 20.88
N MET A 631 0.38 -8.52 20.12
CA MET A 631 1.00 -7.71 19.05
C MET A 631 1.27 -6.26 19.48
N ASN A 632 1.07 -5.91 20.76
CA ASN A 632 1.26 -4.54 21.24
C ASN A 632 2.71 -4.05 21.06
N GLY A 633 3.70 -4.95 21.21
CA GLY A 633 5.10 -4.63 20.95
C GLY A 633 5.33 -4.12 19.55
N LEU A 634 4.68 -4.73 18.56
CA LEU A 634 4.77 -4.34 17.16
C LEU A 634 4.26 -2.90 16.92
N THR A 635 3.11 -2.54 17.48
CA THR A 635 2.51 -1.19 17.31
C THR A 635 3.34 -0.09 17.97
N ILE A 636 3.91 -0.36 19.14
CA ILE A 636 4.81 0.57 19.83
C ILE A 636 6.08 0.82 18.99
N LEU A 637 6.71 -0.26 18.52
CA LEU A 637 7.92 -0.17 17.71
C LEU A 637 7.67 0.58 16.39
N PHE A 638 6.57 0.28 15.69
CA PHE A 638 6.19 1.02 14.49
C PHE A 638 5.89 2.50 14.77
N GLY A 639 5.19 2.81 15.85
CA GLY A 639 4.91 4.20 16.26
C GLY A 639 6.20 4.98 16.50
N ARG A 640 7.14 4.43 17.26
CA ARG A 640 8.46 5.03 17.50
C ARG A 640 9.27 5.19 16.22
N PHE A 641 9.35 4.13 15.42
CA PHE A 641 10.07 4.16 14.15
C PHE A 641 9.52 5.24 13.22
N PHE A 642 8.20 5.31 13.08
CA PHE A 642 7.54 6.25 12.17
C PHE A 642 7.78 7.70 12.60
N GLN A 643 7.61 8.02 13.89
CA GLN A 643 7.80 9.38 14.40
C GLN A 643 9.27 9.82 14.33
N ILE A 644 10.19 8.99 14.79
CA ILE A 644 11.63 9.34 14.79
C ILE A 644 12.16 9.47 13.37
N ARG A 645 11.65 8.63 12.44
CA ARG A 645 11.94 8.77 11.03
C ARG A 645 11.43 10.09 10.46
N ASP A 646 10.21 10.49 10.79
CA ASP A 646 9.63 11.76 10.32
C ASP A 646 10.46 12.95 10.84
N ASP A 647 10.80 12.95 12.12
CA ASP A 647 11.67 13.96 12.75
C ASP A 647 13.06 14.03 12.11
N TYR A 648 13.69 12.88 11.81
CA TYR A 648 14.97 12.81 11.13
C TYR A 648 14.89 13.36 9.71
N MET A 649 13.89 12.93 8.94
CA MET A 649 13.71 13.33 7.55
C MET A 649 13.37 14.82 7.41
N ASN A 650 12.65 15.42 8.39
CA ASN A 650 12.34 16.85 8.41
C ASN A 650 13.62 17.71 8.44
N LEU A 651 14.65 17.27 9.16
CA LEU A 651 15.90 18.01 9.33
C LEU A 651 16.98 17.66 8.28
N ARG A 652 16.87 16.53 7.56
CA ARG A 652 17.94 15.99 6.70
C ARG A 652 17.55 15.87 5.22
N SER A 653 16.30 15.62 4.86
CA SER A 653 15.92 15.24 3.51
C SER A 653 15.55 16.41 2.60
N GLY A 654 16.21 16.48 1.42
CA GLY A 654 15.87 17.44 0.36
C GLY A 654 14.42 17.30 -0.16
N LEU A 655 13.87 16.08 -0.21
CA LEU A 655 12.48 15.81 -0.64
C LEU A 655 11.44 16.35 0.35
N TYR A 656 11.74 16.39 1.65
CA TYR A 656 10.88 17.01 2.66
C TYR A 656 10.86 18.55 2.55
N ILE A 657 11.97 19.14 2.09
CA ILE A 657 12.07 20.58 1.84
C ILE A 657 11.04 21.05 0.82
N GLU A 658 10.79 20.26 -0.25
CA GLU A 658 9.81 20.59 -1.29
C GLU A 658 8.35 20.46 -0.78
N GLN A 659 8.07 19.53 0.12
CA GLN A 659 6.71 19.23 0.59
C GLN A 659 6.24 20.08 1.78
N LYS A 660 7.15 20.40 2.71
CA LYS A 660 6.83 21.10 3.96
C LYS A 660 7.59 22.43 4.13
N GLY A 661 8.80 22.54 3.61
CA GLY A 661 9.71 23.65 3.85
C GLY A 661 10.99 23.19 4.55
N PHE A 662 12.05 24.03 4.52
CA PHE A 662 13.32 23.67 5.12
C PHE A 662 13.24 23.71 6.66
N CYS A 663 13.39 22.54 7.31
CA CYS A 663 13.42 22.40 8.77
C CYS A 663 12.20 23.06 9.45
N GLU A 664 10.97 22.70 9.05
CA GLU A 664 9.74 23.30 9.58
C GLU A 664 9.56 23.03 11.08
N ASP A 665 10.00 21.86 11.58
CA ASP A 665 9.98 21.52 13.01
C ASP A 665 10.72 22.59 13.86
N LEU A 666 11.75 23.26 13.31
CA LEU A 666 12.43 24.36 13.99
C LEU A 666 11.57 25.63 14.03
N ASP A 667 10.81 25.92 12.96
CA ASP A 667 9.87 27.04 12.93
C ASP A 667 8.74 26.84 13.96
N GLU A 668 8.26 25.59 14.07
CA GLU A 668 7.25 25.21 15.06
C GLU A 668 7.76 25.22 16.51
N GLY A 669 9.08 25.19 16.71
CA GLY A 669 9.72 25.03 18.04
C GLY A 669 9.50 23.66 18.64
N LYS A 670 9.40 22.67 17.79
CA LYS A 670 9.17 21.27 18.16
C LYS A 670 10.48 20.64 18.65
N PHE A 671 10.41 19.99 19.81
CA PHE A 671 11.50 19.17 20.32
C PHE A 671 11.51 17.81 19.65
N SER A 672 11.93 17.78 18.35
CA SER A 672 12.07 16.55 17.58
C SER A 672 13.18 15.66 18.16
N TYR A 673 13.17 14.35 17.85
CA TYR A 673 14.11 13.39 18.42
C TYR A 673 15.60 13.80 18.28
N PRO A 674 16.07 14.29 17.11
CA PRO A 674 17.46 14.76 16.99
C PRO A 674 17.77 15.91 17.96
N ILE A 675 16.84 16.85 18.14
CA ILE A 675 17.01 17.99 19.08
C ILE A 675 17.07 17.46 20.51
N VAL A 676 16.16 16.59 20.90
CA VAL A 676 16.10 15.99 22.25
C VAL A 676 17.39 15.22 22.55
N HIS A 677 17.85 14.40 21.62
CA HIS A 677 19.10 13.64 21.78
C HIS A 677 20.32 14.55 21.94
N CYS A 678 20.45 15.56 21.05
CA CYS A 678 21.57 16.50 21.11
C CYS A 678 21.55 17.30 22.41
N ALA A 679 20.40 17.84 22.82
CA ALA A 679 20.25 18.60 24.05
C ALA A 679 20.52 17.78 25.31
N ALA A 680 20.25 16.48 25.30
CA ALA A 680 20.56 15.58 26.42
C ALA A 680 22.08 15.31 26.57
N ASN A 681 22.82 15.33 25.47
CA ASN A 681 24.24 14.96 25.45
C ASN A 681 25.19 16.18 25.35
N HIS A 682 24.68 17.35 24.94
CA HIS A 682 25.48 18.56 24.72
C HIS A 682 24.84 19.78 25.37
N ALA A 683 25.33 20.18 26.54
CA ALA A 683 24.77 21.31 27.31
C ALA A 683 24.77 22.64 26.50
N GLY A 684 25.79 22.91 25.72
CA GLY A 684 25.86 24.09 24.86
C GLY A 684 24.78 24.12 23.76
N PHE A 685 24.36 22.97 23.26
CA PHE A 685 23.23 22.87 22.33
C PHE A 685 21.89 23.17 23.00
N ARG A 686 21.72 22.74 24.24
CA ARG A 686 20.53 23.05 25.02
C ARG A 686 20.32 24.53 25.16
N ASP A 687 21.39 25.27 25.57
CA ASP A 687 21.34 26.72 25.71
C ASP A 687 21.05 27.42 24.36
N LEU A 688 21.65 26.90 23.27
CA LEU A 688 21.43 27.41 21.92
C LEU A 688 19.94 27.25 21.53
N ILE A 689 19.39 26.04 21.63
CA ILE A 689 18.00 25.78 21.20
C ILE A 689 16.97 26.50 22.07
N ASP A 690 17.20 26.58 23.38
CA ASP A 690 16.36 27.37 24.30
C ASP A 690 16.40 28.86 23.90
N GLY A 691 17.56 29.39 23.53
CA GLY A 691 17.73 30.78 23.05
C GLY A 691 16.98 31.04 21.76
N VAL A 692 17.06 30.12 20.79
CA VAL A 692 16.36 30.20 19.49
C VAL A 692 14.84 30.13 19.69
N PHE A 693 14.36 29.16 20.46
CA PHE A 693 12.90 28.96 20.64
C PHE A 693 12.26 30.08 21.48
N ARG A 694 12.98 30.75 22.38
CA ARG A 694 12.49 31.94 23.12
C ARG A 694 12.25 33.14 22.23
N GLN A 695 12.92 33.27 21.11
CA GLN A 695 12.76 34.39 20.18
C GLN A 695 11.47 34.28 19.35
N ARG A 696 10.80 33.14 19.42
CA ARG A 696 9.54 32.91 18.69
C ARG A 696 8.41 33.69 19.34
N PRO A 697 7.53 34.34 18.54
CA PRO A 697 6.40 35.07 19.10
C PRO A 697 5.47 34.11 19.83
N THR A 698 5.21 34.35 21.10
CA THR A 698 4.28 33.58 21.92
C THR A 698 2.81 33.97 21.67
N ALA A 699 2.58 35.05 20.91
CA ALA A 699 1.23 35.53 20.58
C ALA A 699 0.96 35.33 19.08
N ILE A 700 -0.23 34.80 18.76
CA ILE A 700 -0.77 34.80 17.41
C ILE A 700 -0.96 36.26 16.99
N THR A 701 0.02 36.80 16.25
CA THR A 701 -0.15 38.10 15.59
C THR A 701 -0.90 37.87 14.29
N THR A 702 -1.71 38.83 13.87
CA THR A 702 -2.52 38.80 12.64
C THR A 702 -1.67 38.67 11.36
N SER A 703 -0.33 38.71 11.46
CA SER A 703 0.61 38.57 10.33
C SER A 703 1.23 37.18 10.16
N GLY A 704 0.81 36.16 10.96
CA GLY A 704 1.42 34.83 10.92
C GLY A 704 2.78 34.75 11.64
N MET A 705 3.27 33.52 11.90
CA MET A 705 4.61 33.31 12.49
C MET A 705 5.67 33.52 11.40
N GLN A 706 6.65 34.39 11.67
CA GLN A 706 7.80 34.53 10.78
C GLN A 706 8.69 33.29 10.93
N PRO A 707 9.07 32.61 9.84
CA PRO A 707 9.99 31.50 9.93
C PRO A 707 11.35 31.97 10.47
N LEU A 708 12.07 31.07 11.11
CA LEU A 708 13.45 31.32 11.51
C LEU A 708 14.33 31.67 10.31
N ALA A 709 15.30 32.54 10.50
CA ALA A 709 16.25 32.86 9.44
C ALA A 709 16.98 31.60 8.97
N LEU A 710 17.21 31.51 7.66
CA LEU A 710 17.84 30.35 7.02
C LEU A 710 19.20 29.99 7.66
N GLU A 711 19.97 31.01 7.97
CA GLU A 711 21.29 30.88 8.59
C GLU A 711 21.21 30.23 9.98
N VAL A 712 20.15 30.54 10.76
CA VAL A 712 19.95 29.94 12.08
C VAL A 712 19.60 28.45 11.93
N LYS A 713 18.73 28.10 10.99
CA LYS A 713 18.39 26.70 10.71
C LYS A 713 19.62 25.91 10.24
N GLN A 714 20.40 26.49 9.31
CA GLN A 714 21.63 25.87 8.81
C GLN A 714 22.62 25.63 9.94
N HIS A 715 22.82 26.62 10.83
CA HIS A 715 23.70 26.48 11.97
C HIS A 715 23.25 25.36 12.94
N ILE A 716 21.96 25.22 13.19
CA ILE A 716 21.44 24.13 14.01
C ILE A 716 21.69 22.78 13.34
N VAL A 717 21.41 22.65 12.04
CA VAL A 717 21.64 21.40 11.28
C VAL A 717 23.13 21.04 11.28
N GLU A 718 24.04 22.01 11.05
CA GLU A 718 25.47 21.79 11.11
C GLU A 718 25.93 21.36 12.51
N TYR A 719 25.35 21.93 13.57
CA TYR A 719 25.66 21.52 14.94
C TYR A 719 25.26 20.08 15.19
N LEU A 720 24.04 19.68 14.75
CA LEU A 720 23.56 18.31 14.85
C LEU A 720 24.43 17.31 14.08
N ASP A 721 24.96 17.72 12.93
CA ASP A 721 25.83 16.88 12.11
C ASP A 721 27.22 16.72 12.77
N THR A 722 27.86 17.84 13.20
CA THR A 722 29.16 17.82 13.81
C THR A 722 29.24 17.10 15.16
N THR A 723 28.11 17.04 15.87
CA THR A 723 27.98 16.28 17.13
C THR A 723 27.69 14.79 16.92
N GLY A 724 27.56 14.33 15.67
CA GLY A 724 27.23 12.94 15.36
C GLY A 724 25.76 12.56 15.69
N THR A 725 24.90 13.56 15.95
CA THR A 725 23.50 13.33 16.32
C THR A 725 22.72 12.64 15.20
N PHE A 726 22.91 13.03 13.95
CA PHE A 726 22.26 12.40 12.82
C PHE A 726 22.70 10.94 12.63
N GLN A 727 23.98 10.65 12.83
CA GLN A 727 24.48 9.29 12.82
C GLN A 727 23.81 8.44 13.92
N HIS A 728 23.73 8.97 15.15
CA HIS A 728 23.02 8.28 16.24
C HIS A 728 21.55 8.01 15.91
N CYS A 729 20.83 9.02 15.40
CA CYS A 729 19.42 8.86 15.03
C CYS A 729 19.24 7.76 13.97
N ARG A 730 20.12 7.69 12.99
CA ARG A 730 20.12 6.66 11.97
C ARG A 730 20.40 5.28 12.55
N GLU A 731 21.43 5.14 13.40
CA GLU A 731 21.73 3.89 14.09
C GLU A 731 20.55 3.42 14.95
N TYR A 732 19.87 4.35 15.61
CA TYR A 732 18.68 4.04 16.41
C TYR A 732 17.50 3.60 15.53
N LEU A 733 17.27 4.24 14.38
CA LEU A 733 16.28 3.80 13.40
C LEU A 733 16.56 2.39 12.89
N LEU A 734 17.81 2.07 12.56
CA LEU A 734 18.22 0.71 12.19
C LEU A 734 18.03 -0.31 13.32
N GLN A 735 18.21 0.12 14.58
CA GLN A 735 17.92 -0.73 15.74
C GLN A 735 16.42 -0.99 15.89
N LEU A 736 15.57 0.02 15.70
CA LEU A 736 14.12 -0.14 15.69
C LEU A 736 13.66 -1.06 14.57
N GLU A 737 14.21 -0.93 13.37
CA GLU A 737 13.93 -1.84 12.24
C GLU A 737 14.24 -3.30 12.61
N ARG A 738 15.41 -3.57 13.19
CA ARG A 738 15.78 -4.92 13.66
C ARG A 738 14.80 -5.42 14.73
N SER A 739 14.40 -4.55 15.66
CA SER A 739 13.44 -4.91 16.70
C SER A 739 12.06 -5.22 16.13
N ILE A 740 11.60 -4.47 15.12
CA ILE A 740 10.36 -4.74 14.40
C ILE A 740 10.46 -6.08 13.67
N ILE A 741 11.58 -6.37 12.99
CA ILE A 741 11.80 -7.67 12.32
C ILE A 741 11.75 -8.82 13.34
N CYS A 742 12.42 -8.68 14.48
CA CYS A 742 12.38 -9.69 15.55
C CYS A 742 10.95 -9.92 16.07
N GLU A 743 10.16 -8.87 16.19
CA GLU A 743 8.77 -8.97 16.63
C GLU A 743 7.87 -9.62 15.56
N ILE A 744 8.09 -9.31 14.28
CA ILE A 744 7.46 -10.00 13.16
C ILE A 744 7.83 -11.49 13.19
N ASP A 745 9.13 -11.84 13.33
CA ASP A 745 9.60 -13.24 13.43
C ASP A 745 8.93 -13.98 14.60
N ARG A 746 8.74 -13.30 15.74
CA ARG A 746 8.05 -13.87 16.92
C ARG A 746 6.60 -14.20 16.59
N ILE A 747 5.89 -13.27 15.97
CA ILE A 747 4.48 -13.44 15.59
C ILE A 747 4.35 -14.54 14.53
N GLU A 748 5.18 -14.53 13.49
CA GLU A 748 5.20 -15.55 12.44
C GLU A 748 5.44 -16.97 13.00
N LYS A 749 6.31 -17.11 14.02
CA LYS A 749 6.54 -18.41 14.69
C LYS A 749 5.32 -18.88 15.46
N VAL A 750 4.58 -17.98 16.09
CA VAL A 750 3.38 -18.33 16.88
C VAL A 750 2.21 -18.65 15.96
N THR A 751 2.03 -17.86 14.91
CA THR A 751 0.94 -18.03 13.93
C THR A 751 1.22 -19.12 12.91
N ASN A 752 2.49 -19.53 12.77
CA ASN A 752 2.99 -20.38 11.67
C ASN A 752 2.71 -19.80 10.28
N GLU A 753 2.61 -18.47 10.17
CA GLU A 753 2.29 -17.74 8.95
C GLU A 753 3.23 -16.56 8.72
N ALA A 754 4.00 -16.62 7.63
CA ALA A 754 4.87 -15.51 7.22
C ALA A 754 4.08 -14.30 6.70
N ASN A 755 4.49 -13.09 7.08
CA ASN A 755 3.87 -11.84 6.62
C ASN A 755 4.83 -10.99 5.78
N PRO A 756 5.02 -11.31 4.50
CA PRO A 756 5.92 -10.57 3.62
C PRO A 756 5.46 -9.13 3.37
N MET A 757 4.16 -8.85 3.48
CA MET A 757 3.62 -7.50 3.26
C MET A 757 4.09 -6.53 4.33
N LEU A 758 4.10 -6.95 5.60
CA LEU A 758 4.56 -6.12 6.70
C LEU A 758 6.06 -5.86 6.62
N ARG A 759 6.84 -6.87 6.21
CA ARG A 759 8.28 -6.73 5.95
C ARG A 759 8.56 -5.77 4.79
N LEU A 760 7.82 -5.87 3.70
CA LEU A 760 7.96 -4.96 2.56
C LEU A 760 7.57 -3.51 2.92
N LEU A 761 6.54 -3.34 3.77
CA LEU A 761 6.19 -2.01 4.29
C LEU A 761 7.34 -1.40 5.08
N LEU A 762 7.99 -2.18 5.96
CA LEU A 762 9.14 -1.73 6.74
C LEU A 762 10.31 -1.34 5.82
N GLU A 763 10.65 -2.17 4.83
CA GLU A 763 11.70 -1.89 3.85
C GLU A 763 11.47 -0.58 3.06
N LYS A 764 10.21 -0.31 2.70
CA LYS A 764 9.84 0.95 2.04
C LYS A 764 10.00 2.18 2.92
N LEU A 765 9.80 2.01 4.22
CA LEU A 765 9.94 3.09 5.21
C LEU A 765 11.37 3.26 5.71
N SER A 766 12.26 2.32 5.47
CA SER A 766 13.66 2.39 5.90
C SER A 766 14.36 3.61 5.33
N VAL A 767 15.21 4.23 6.14
CA VAL A 767 15.98 5.43 5.77
C VAL A 767 17.17 5.01 4.92
N LYS A 768 17.24 5.54 3.69
CA LYS A 768 18.35 5.29 2.77
C LYS A 768 19.61 6.03 3.20
N ASP A 769 20.76 5.50 2.78
CA ASP A 769 22.00 6.26 2.75
C ASP A 769 21.88 7.34 1.66
N ASP A 770 21.98 8.62 2.05
CA ASP A 770 22.12 9.74 1.11
C ASP A 770 23.53 9.77 0.53
#